data_784d0792f6c41ba83a3e43a595b798bb
#
_entry.id   784d0792f6c41ba83a3e43a595b798bb
#
_cell.length_a   1.000
_cell.length_b   1.000
_cell.length_c   1.000
_cell.angle_alpha   90.00
_cell.angle_beta   90.00
_cell.angle_gamma   90.00
#
_symmetry.space_group_name_H-M   'P 1'
#
loop_
_entity.id
_entity.type
_entity.pdbx_description
1 polymer ?
#
loop_
_entity_poly.entity_id
_entity_poly.type
_entity_poly.pdbx_seq_one_letter_code
_entity_poly.pdbx_strand_id
1 'polypeptide(L)'
;MKRLVLPALVGLLPLVPGGMKAEWEKRLASAGANAAEISSFVKGAREKHGELGERAAVFLVKGMPAMDLKNLKGNFLLENLGLALKAREEFPWARGLPEAVFLNDVVPYASLDETREAWRADFYQKCRELVKNCRTSTEAAQEINKNFFNLIKVHYNTGRKAPNQSPSESIKLGKATCTGLSIIMVDACRAVGVPARVAGTALWSNKRGNHTWVEVYDEGKWYFTGADEYSKAGLNRAWFVNDASKAIADDWRHAIWATSWRKTESHFPMVWNLQSREVAAVNVTSRYAKAQGAEGKEATVYLRLWEKQGGERLVGRVEVLKESGEILQAVTTRAGTTDLNDMPSVKVRTGVRYRLRVTHGKEARWEGFKAVKAGEGTVDLIWPELGRGSARLKAVKEWLALLPEERHLSVPEGPLSRKDAEVATALAWEVVRKELAAARKGELEGKVVKAAAKEMRYLERTFGKAEAGRRSLWISMHGGGGAPARVNDQQWQNQIRLYEPEEGIVIAPRAPTNTWNLWHQGHIDDLFDRLIANFVVSRGVDPNRIYLMGYSAGGDGVYQLAPRMADRFAAAAMMAGHPNNANPLGLRNLPFMIFMGGKDAAYGRNRVAAEWGKKLAELRGGDPKGYEHKVRIYPQHGHWMHRDDREALPWMSERTRNPWPKKIVWHQSGRTHDRFYWLSVPGGAAKGGQTVQAEVKGQEILLINAGGLEALTLRLHDQLLDLDQPVVVKADGKEVFNGRLERSMQALWQSFMERADASTAATALLDLKF
;
A
#
# COMPACT_ATOMS: atom_id res chain seq x y z
N MET A 1 -15.88 -45.90 -16.38
CA MET A 1 -15.31 -44.88 -15.53
C MET A 1 -13.90 -45.25 -15.10
N LYS A 2 -12.89 -44.84 -15.83
CA LYS A 2 -11.49 -45.09 -15.47
C LYS A 2 -10.98 -43.86 -14.72
N ARG A 3 -10.70 -44.00 -13.41
CA ARG A 3 -9.99 -43.03 -12.62
C ARG A 3 -8.54 -42.96 -13.11
N LEU A 4 -8.13 -41.86 -13.70
CA LEU A 4 -6.71 -41.56 -13.91
C LEU A 4 -6.11 -41.21 -12.53
N VAL A 5 -5.26 -42.08 -12.05
CA VAL A 5 -4.36 -41.81 -10.93
C VAL A 5 -3.18 -41.05 -11.51
N LEU A 6 -3.07 -39.76 -11.16
CA LEU A 6 -1.84 -38.98 -11.38
C LEU A 6 -0.75 -39.55 -10.44
N PRO A 7 0.47 -39.82 -10.93
CA PRO A 7 1.58 -40.16 -10.06
C PRO A 7 1.98 -38.94 -9.23
N ALA A 8 2.15 -39.16 -7.94
CA ALA A 8 2.64 -38.17 -7.00
C ALA A 8 4.09 -37.77 -7.37
N LEU A 9 4.26 -36.63 -8.01
CA LEU A 9 5.56 -35.98 -8.18
C LEU A 9 5.95 -35.32 -6.82
N VAL A 10 6.49 -36.13 -5.90
CA VAL A 10 7.23 -35.66 -4.74
C VAL A 10 8.67 -35.38 -5.20
N GLY A 11 8.91 -34.18 -5.75
CA GLY A 11 10.23 -33.73 -6.13
C GLY A 11 10.42 -32.30 -5.64
N LEU A 12 11.30 -32.12 -4.63
CA LEU A 12 11.95 -30.87 -4.17
C LEU A 12 11.21 -29.59 -4.55
N LEU A 13 10.30 -29.17 -3.66
CA LEU A 13 9.71 -27.82 -3.69
C LEU A 13 10.81 -26.78 -3.44
N PRO A 14 10.83 -25.67 -4.18
CA PRO A 14 11.72 -24.55 -3.86
C PRO A 14 11.51 -24.12 -2.40
N LEU A 15 12.57 -23.64 -1.74
CA LEU A 15 12.52 -23.04 -0.40
C LEU A 15 11.74 -21.71 -0.45
N VAL A 16 10.41 -21.81 -0.62
CA VAL A 16 9.50 -20.67 -0.72
C VAL A 16 8.79 -20.54 0.62
N PRO A 17 8.76 -19.36 1.27
CA PRO A 17 7.96 -19.12 2.47
C PRO A 17 6.50 -19.54 2.25
N GLY A 18 5.84 -20.12 3.27
CA GLY A 18 4.57 -20.86 3.16
C GLY A 18 3.41 -20.19 2.39
N GLY A 19 3.29 -18.86 2.39
CA GLY A 19 2.28 -18.15 1.58
C GLY A 19 2.59 -18.14 0.08
N MET A 20 3.86 -18.19 -0.31
CA MET A 20 4.30 -18.29 -1.70
C MET A 20 4.16 -19.73 -2.26
N LYS A 21 4.08 -20.73 -1.41
CA LYS A 21 3.93 -22.14 -1.83
C LYS A 21 2.57 -22.37 -2.49
N ALA A 22 1.49 -21.90 -1.90
CA ALA A 22 0.13 -22.05 -2.46
C ALA A 22 -0.02 -21.30 -3.79
N GLU A 23 0.57 -20.09 -3.92
CA GLU A 23 0.59 -19.33 -5.17
C GLU A 23 1.39 -20.06 -6.25
N TRP A 24 2.54 -20.63 -5.88
CA TRP A 24 3.36 -21.44 -6.77
C TRP A 24 2.62 -22.68 -7.26
N GLU A 25 1.98 -23.44 -6.37
CA GLU A 25 1.19 -24.62 -6.70
C GLU A 25 0.04 -24.29 -7.65
N LYS A 26 -0.66 -23.18 -7.39
CA LYS A 26 -1.72 -22.67 -8.28
C LYS A 26 -1.17 -22.30 -9.66
N ARG A 27 -0.01 -21.64 -9.69
CA ARG A 27 0.65 -21.25 -10.93
C ARG A 27 1.09 -22.44 -11.74
N LEU A 28 1.69 -23.43 -11.08
CA LEU A 28 2.11 -24.69 -11.70
C LEU A 28 0.90 -25.50 -12.23
N ALA A 29 -0.19 -25.57 -11.47
CA ALA A 29 -1.43 -26.18 -11.92
C ALA A 29 -2.00 -25.50 -13.19
N SER A 30 -1.81 -24.19 -13.34
CA SER A 30 -2.23 -23.44 -14.53
C SER A 30 -1.41 -23.77 -15.79
N ALA A 31 -0.22 -24.35 -15.64
CA ALA A 31 0.58 -24.85 -16.76
C ALA A 31 0.01 -26.12 -17.40
N GLY A 32 -0.89 -26.84 -16.71
CA GLY A 32 -1.52 -28.05 -17.22
C GLY A 32 -0.50 -29.13 -17.58
N ALA A 33 -0.54 -29.63 -18.81
CA ALA A 33 0.39 -30.68 -19.30
C ALA A 33 1.86 -30.21 -19.32
N ASN A 34 2.12 -28.89 -19.31
CA ASN A 34 3.47 -28.32 -19.34
C ASN A 34 4.09 -28.16 -17.94
N ALA A 35 3.40 -28.54 -16.87
CA ALA A 35 3.86 -28.37 -15.49
C ALA A 35 5.23 -29.02 -15.22
N ALA A 36 5.51 -30.17 -15.86
CA ALA A 36 6.79 -30.84 -15.75
C ALA A 36 7.95 -30.04 -16.33
N GLU A 37 7.77 -29.39 -17.48
CA GLU A 37 8.76 -28.49 -18.11
C GLU A 37 9.07 -27.28 -17.23
N ILE A 38 8.04 -26.66 -16.66
CA ILE A 38 8.17 -25.53 -15.75
C ILE A 38 8.89 -25.91 -14.46
N SER A 39 8.54 -27.06 -13.88
CA SER A 39 9.22 -27.60 -12.68
C SER A 39 10.68 -27.92 -12.96
N SER A 40 10.97 -28.56 -14.10
CA SER A 40 12.33 -28.87 -14.55
C SER A 40 13.17 -27.62 -14.76
N PHE A 41 12.57 -26.56 -15.32
CA PHE A 41 13.22 -25.24 -15.48
C PHE A 41 13.68 -24.69 -14.13
N VAL A 42 12.78 -24.60 -13.15
CA VAL A 42 13.10 -24.02 -11.83
C VAL A 42 14.16 -24.86 -11.10
N LYS A 43 14.04 -26.20 -11.16
CA LYS A 43 15.02 -27.12 -10.58
C LYS A 43 16.39 -26.94 -11.25
N GLY A 44 16.45 -26.96 -12.58
CA GLY A 44 17.69 -26.78 -13.35
C GLY A 44 18.33 -25.41 -13.13
N ALA A 45 17.52 -24.34 -12.94
CA ALA A 45 18.01 -23.03 -12.61
C ALA A 45 18.71 -22.97 -11.24
N ARG A 46 18.16 -23.69 -10.24
CA ARG A 46 18.80 -23.82 -8.92
C ARG A 46 20.10 -24.64 -9.00
N GLU A 47 20.05 -25.78 -9.69
CA GLU A 47 21.20 -26.65 -9.81
C GLU A 47 22.39 -25.98 -10.52
N LYS A 48 22.13 -25.21 -11.59
CA LYS A 48 23.18 -24.56 -12.40
C LYS A 48 23.64 -23.19 -11.86
N HIS A 49 22.74 -22.45 -11.20
CA HIS A 49 22.96 -21.03 -10.88
C HIS A 49 22.63 -20.68 -9.44
N GLY A 50 22.43 -21.68 -8.55
CA GLY A 50 22.19 -21.51 -7.13
C GLY A 50 20.89 -20.74 -6.81
N GLU A 51 20.87 -20.08 -5.67
CA GLU A 51 19.69 -19.40 -5.17
C GLU A 51 19.22 -18.23 -6.07
N LEU A 52 20.14 -17.49 -6.66
CA LEU A 52 19.77 -16.38 -7.58
C LEU A 52 19.08 -16.94 -8.83
N GLY A 53 19.60 -18.06 -9.36
CA GLY A 53 18.98 -18.77 -10.49
C GLY A 53 17.55 -19.21 -10.16
N GLU A 54 17.34 -19.81 -8.99
CA GLU A 54 16.02 -20.22 -8.54
C GLU A 54 15.05 -19.03 -8.40
N ARG A 55 15.47 -17.94 -7.72
CA ARG A 55 14.64 -16.73 -7.58
C ARG A 55 14.27 -16.13 -8.93
N ALA A 56 15.22 -16.06 -9.86
CA ALA A 56 15.00 -15.55 -11.20
C ALA A 56 14.03 -16.43 -12.01
N ALA A 57 14.16 -17.77 -11.92
CA ALA A 57 13.25 -18.70 -12.56
C ALA A 57 11.82 -18.58 -11.99
N VAL A 58 11.67 -18.53 -10.68
CA VAL A 58 10.38 -18.32 -10.01
C VAL A 58 9.76 -16.97 -10.43
N PHE A 59 10.57 -15.92 -10.51
CA PHE A 59 10.12 -14.60 -10.96
C PHE A 59 9.60 -14.63 -12.40
N LEU A 60 10.35 -15.28 -13.32
CA LEU A 60 9.91 -15.45 -14.70
C LEU A 60 8.56 -16.17 -14.78
N VAL A 61 8.42 -17.31 -14.09
CA VAL A 61 7.19 -18.11 -14.10
C VAL A 61 6.01 -17.34 -13.54
N LYS A 62 6.21 -16.52 -12.50
CA LYS A 62 5.15 -15.69 -11.92
C LYS A 62 4.60 -14.65 -12.90
N GLY A 63 5.48 -13.98 -13.66
CA GLY A 63 5.10 -12.96 -14.65
C GLY A 63 4.63 -13.50 -16.00
N MET A 64 4.94 -14.76 -16.30
CA MET A 64 4.76 -15.41 -17.61
C MET A 64 3.30 -15.33 -18.10
N PRO A 65 3.04 -14.98 -19.38
CA PRO A 65 1.72 -15.10 -19.99
C PRO A 65 1.16 -16.52 -19.93
N ALA A 66 -0.17 -16.64 -19.94
CA ALA A 66 -0.84 -17.94 -19.79
C ALA A 66 -0.49 -18.93 -20.90
N MET A 67 -0.35 -18.44 -22.13
CA MET A 67 0.04 -19.28 -23.27
C MET A 67 1.50 -19.74 -23.19
N ASP A 68 2.40 -18.87 -22.75
CA ASP A 68 3.81 -19.21 -22.56
C ASP A 68 3.96 -20.28 -21.48
N LEU A 69 3.23 -20.14 -20.38
CA LEU A 69 3.21 -21.12 -19.29
C LEU A 69 2.80 -22.52 -19.74
N LYS A 70 1.88 -22.61 -20.70
CA LYS A 70 1.36 -23.88 -21.25
C LYS A 70 2.22 -24.50 -22.34
N ASN A 71 3.12 -23.72 -22.98
CA ASN A 71 3.77 -24.16 -24.21
C ASN A 71 5.31 -24.09 -24.18
N LEU A 72 5.92 -23.20 -23.39
CA LEU A 72 7.37 -23.03 -23.43
C LEU A 72 8.10 -24.20 -22.76
N LYS A 73 9.21 -24.59 -23.39
CA LYS A 73 10.07 -25.67 -22.92
C LYS A 73 11.01 -25.21 -21.81
N GLY A 74 11.26 -26.06 -20.85
CA GLY A 74 12.15 -25.79 -19.71
C GLY A 74 13.57 -25.45 -20.16
N ASN A 75 14.09 -26.11 -21.19
CA ASN A 75 15.42 -25.83 -21.74
C ASN A 75 15.53 -24.46 -22.37
N PHE A 76 14.52 -23.98 -23.11
CA PHE A 76 14.49 -22.64 -23.64
C PHE A 76 14.58 -21.59 -22.52
N LEU A 77 13.79 -21.77 -21.47
CA LEU A 77 13.78 -20.86 -20.32
C LEU A 77 15.12 -20.90 -19.57
N LEU A 78 15.71 -22.07 -19.42
CA LEU A 78 16.98 -22.28 -18.70
C LEU A 78 18.15 -21.66 -19.47
N GLU A 79 18.19 -21.80 -20.79
CA GLU A 79 19.19 -21.17 -21.65
C GLU A 79 19.09 -19.64 -21.59
N ASN A 80 17.88 -19.09 -21.74
CA ASN A 80 17.64 -17.66 -21.62
C ASN A 80 18.13 -17.11 -20.26
N LEU A 81 17.78 -17.81 -19.17
CA LEU A 81 18.20 -17.41 -17.83
C LEU A 81 19.73 -17.49 -17.65
N GLY A 82 20.33 -18.57 -18.10
CA GLY A 82 21.78 -18.79 -18.00
C GLY A 82 22.56 -17.69 -18.71
N LEU A 83 22.14 -17.29 -19.91
CA LEU A 83 22.75 -16.20 -20.66
C LEU A 83 22.54 -14.84 -19.99
N ALA A 84 21.39 -14.59 -19.37
CA ALA A 84 21.16 -13.36 -18.63
C ALA A 84 22.06 -13.27 -17.38
N LEU A 85 22.23 -14.37 -16.65
CA LEU A 85 23.13 -14.44 -15.50
C LEU A 85 24.59 -14.30 -15.92
N LYS A 86 24.99 -14.92 -17.03
CA LYS A 86 26.32 -14.75 -17.64
C LYS A 86 26.59 -13.28 -17.97
N ALA A 87 25.63 -12.60 -18.59
CA ALA A 87 25.77 -11.18 -18.89
C ALA A 87 25.88 -10.33 -17.59
N ARG A 88 25.18 -10.68 -16.51
CA ARG A 88 25.31 -10.04 -15.22
C ARG A 88 26.73 -10.15 -14.64
N GLU A 89 27.36 -11.29 -14.79
CA GLU A 89 28.72 -11.52 -14.29
C GLU A 89 29.78 -10.86 -15.16
N GLU A 90 29.58 -10.82 -16.47
CA GLU A 90 30.58 -10.35 -17.44
C GLU A 90 30.65 -8.82 -17.51
N PHE A 91 29.50 -8.13 -17.60
CA PHE A 91 29.47 -6.71 -17.87
C PHE A 91 29.47 -5.85 -16.61
N PRO A 92 30.30 -4.78 -16.55
CA PRO A 92 30.47 -3.96 -15.33
C PRO A 92 29.17 -3.27 -14.90
N TRP A 93 28.36 -2.79 -15.83
CA TRP A 93 27.07 -2.14 -15.55
C TRP A 93 26.02 -3.12 -15.02
N ALA A 94 26.16 -4.41 -15.32
CA ALA A 94 25.18 -5.41 -14.93
C ALA A 94 25.45 -5.98 -13.54
N ARG A 95 26.71 -6.03 -13.08
CA ARG A 95 27.12 -6.61 -11.77
C ARG A 95 26.47 -5.91 -10.60
N GLY A 96 26.41 -4.59 -10.62
CA GLY A 96 25.89 -3.74 -9.55
C GLY A 96 24.38 -3.50 -9.59
N LEU A 97 23.64 -4.11 -10.54
CA LEU A 97 22.22 -3.87 -10.68
C LEU A 97 21.44 -4.33 -9.44
N PRO A 98 20.49 -3.54 -8.95
CA PRO A 98 19.51 -4.02 -7.98
C PRO A 98 18.82 -5.28 -8.51
N GLU A 99 18.67 -6.31 -7.68
CA GLU A 99 18.07 -7.58 -8.10
C GLU A 99 16.69 -7.38 -8.75
N ALA A 100 15.88 -6.48 -8.19
CA ALA A 100 14.55 -6.17 -8.72
C ALA A 100 14.57 -5.65 -10.17
N VAL A 101 15.57 -4.84 -10.52
CA VAL A 101 15.76 -4.31 -11.89
C VAL A 101 16.29 -5.42 -12.82
N PHE A 102 17.27 -6.18 -12.36
CA PHE A 102 17.81 -7.30 -13.11
C PHE A 102 16.72 -8.31 -13.48
N LEU A 103 15.91 -8.72 -12.50
CA LEU A 103 14.84 -9.69 -12.71
C LEU A 103 13.76 -9.17 -13.67
N ASN A 104 13.37 -7.90 -13.55
CA ASN A 104 12.27 -7.34 -14.32
C ASN A 104 12.66 -6.90 -15.73
N ASP A 105 13.88 -6.38 -15.92
CA ASP A 105 14.26 -5.63 -17.12
C ASP A 105 15.46 -6.21 -17.87
N VAL A 106 16.09 -7.29 -17.37
CA VAL A 106 17.16 -8.04 -18.07
C VAL A 106 16.79 -9.48 -18.34
N VAL A 107 16.27 -10.19 -17.33
CA VAL A 107 16.00 -11.65 -17.38
C VAL A 107 14.88 -12.04 -18.38
N PRO A 108 13.82 -11.23 -18.60
CA PRO A 108 12.72 -11.65 -19.47
C PRO A 108 13.13 -12.00 -20.89
N TYR A 109 12.51 -13.05 -21.42
CA TYR A 109 12.75 -13.58 -22.78
C TYR A 109 11.90 -12.91 -23.85
N ALA A 110 11.00 -12.03 -23.47
CA ALA A 110 10.07 -11.32 -24.34
C ALA A 110 9.77 -9.92 -23.81
N SER A 111 9.26 -9.05 -24.66
CA SER A 111 8.92 -7.67 -24.35
C SER A 111 7.42 -7.39 -24.41
N LEU A 112 6.71 -7.94 -25.40
CA LEU A 112 5.27 -7.78 -25.67
C LEU A 112 4.64 -9.15 -25.98
N ASP A 113 3.84 -9.25 -27.03
CA ASP A 113 3.18 -10.45 -27.51
C ASP A 113 3.80 -11.02 -28.82
N GLU A 114 5.07 -10.65 -29.10
CA GLU A 114 5.83 -11.17 -30.23
C GLU A 114 6.03 -12.68 -30.15
N THR A 115 6.30 -13.32 -31.28
CA THR A 115 6.66 -14.74 -31.35
C THR A 115 7.86 -15.05 -30.45
N ARG A 116 7.73 -16.07 -29.58
CA ARG A 116 8.81 -16.50 -28.67
C ARG A 116 9.90 -17.23 -29.42
N GLU A 117 11.13 -16.80 -29.26
CA GLU A 117 12.30 -17.38 -29.93
C GLU A 117 13.59 -17.22 -29.11
N ALA A 118 14.61 -18.05 -29.42
CA ALA A 118 15.89 -18.08 -28.70
C ALA A 118 16.87 -17.00 -29.22
N TRP A 119 16.48 -15.74 -29.21
CA TRP A 119 17.26 -14.62 -29.74
C TRP A 119 18.54 -14.32 -28.92
N ARG A 120 18.53 -14.60 -27.63
CA ARG A 120 19.53 -14.08 -26.68
C ARG A 120 20.96 -14.54 -26.98
N ALA A 121 21.16 -15.78 -27.39
CA ALA A 121 22.51 -16.31 -27.68
C ALA A 121 23.16 -15.59 -28.87
N ASP A 122 22.42 -15.45 -29.95
CA ASP A 122 22.91 -14.75 -31.17
C ASP A 122 23.15 -13.27 -30.90
N PHE A 123 22.22 -12.59 -30.22
CA PHE A 123 22.33 -11.19 -29.86
C PHE A 123 23.47 -10.93 -28.86
N TYR A 124 23.69 -11.85 -27.91
CA TYR A 124 24.84 -11.76 -27.03
C TYR A 124 26.16 -11.75 -27.78
N GLN A 125 26.36 -12.68 -28.72
CA GLN A 125 27.59 -12.73 -29.51
C GLN A 125 27.82 -11.45 -30.36
N LYS A 126 26.78 -10.95 -31.01
CA LYS A 126 26.85 -9.75 -31.83
C LYS A 126 27.05 -8.47 -31.01
N CYS A 127 26.28 -8.30 -29.94
CA CYS A 127 26.31 -7.09 -29.13
C CYS A 127 27.53 -7.00 -28.22
N ARG A 128 28.08 -8.13 -27.76
CA ARG A 128 29.29 -8.18 -26.94
C ARG A 128 30.44 -7.42 -27.56
N GLU A 129 30.67 -7.63 -28.88
CA GLU A 129 31.73 -6.93 -29.61
C GLU A 129 31.47 -5.43 -29.75
N LEU A 130 30.19 -5.03 -29.89
CA LEU A 130 29.80 -3.62 -29.98
C LEU A 130 30.07 -2.86 -28.71
N VAL A 131 29.83 -3.50 -27.55
CA VAL A 131 29.88 -2.85 -26.23
C VAL A 131 31.18 -3.08 -25.44
N LYS A 132 32.19 -3.73 -26.03
CA LYS A 132 33.43 -4.13 -25.34
C LYS A 132 34.20 -2.99 -24.67
N ASN A 133 34.03 -1.77 -25.14
CA ASN A 133 34.68 -0.57 -24.60
C ASN A 133 33.77 0.27 -23.71
N CYS A 134 32.52 -0.14 -23.53
CA CYS A 134 31.54 0.58 -22.72
C CYS A 134 31.73 0.29 -21.22
N ARG A 135 31.38 1.25 -20.38
CA ARG A 135 31.47 1.16 -18.92
C ARG A 135 30.10 1.25 -18.24
N THR A 136 29.12 1.83 -18.90
CA THR A 136 27.78 2.09 -18.35
C THR A 136 26.68 1.51 -19.23
N SER A 137 25.48 1.33 -18.68
CA SER A 137 24.29 0.90 -19.43
C SER A 137 23.93 1.88 -20.54
N THR A 138 24.07 3.18 -20.29
CA THR A 138 23.78 4.23 -21.29
C THR A 138 24.78 4.21 -22.46
N GLU A 139 26.07 4.03 -22.20
CA GLU A 139 27.07 3.87 -23.24
C GLU A 139 26.80 2.63 -24.10
N ALA A 140 26.55 1.49 -23.47
CA ALA A 140 26.26 0.23 -24.16
C ALA A 140 24.99 0.34 -25.03
N ALA A 141 23.91 0.93 -24.51
CA ALA A 141 22.69 1.15 -25.28
C ALA A 141 22.93 2.09 -26.50
N GLN A 142 23.74 3.11 -26.34
CA GLN A 142 24.09 4.01 -27.42
C GLN A 142 24.90 3.30 -28.52
N GLU A 143 25.90 2.50 -28.18
CA GLU A 143 26.69 1.73 -29.17
C GLU A 143 25.84 0.66 -29.86
N ILE A 144 24.90 0.01 -29.14
CA ILE A 144 23.93 -0.90 -29.76
C ILE A 144 23.03 -0.14 -30.73
N ASN A 145 22.42 0.96 -30.33
CA ASN A 145 21.50 1.72 -31.17
C ASN A 145 22.18 2.27 -32.43
N LYS A 146 23.47 2.63 -32.35
CA LYS A 146 24.27 3.15 -33.44
C LYS A 146 24.64 2.09 -34.50
N ASN A 147 24.94 0.87 -34.06
CA ASN A 147 25.62 -0.11 -34.91
C ASN A 147 24.80 -1.36 -35.19
N PHE A 148 23.93 -1.77 -34.26
CA PHE A 148 23.30 -3.10 -34.30
C PHE A 148 22.29 -3.24 -35.44
N PHE A 149 21.47 -2.21 -35.71
CA PHE A 149 20.49 -2.24 -36.80
C PHE A 149 21.12 -2.36 -38.14
N ASN A 150 22.26 -1.68 -38.35
CA ASN A 150 23.07 -1.83 -39.58
C ASN A 150 23.66 -3.24 -39.71
N LEU A 151 24.13 -3.82 -38.59
CA LEU A 151 24.70 -5.15 -38.56
C LEU A 151 23.67 -6.23 -38.95
N ILE A 152 22.44 -6.12 -38.48
CA ILE A 152 21.36 -7.06 -38.78
C ILE A 152 20.51 -6.67 -40.00
N LYS A 153 20.77 -5.52 -40.60
CA LYS A 153 20.09 -4.97 -41.78
C LYS A 153 18.58 -4.82 -41.61
N VAL A 154 18.14 -4.30 -40.47
CA VAL A 154 16.73 -4.04 -40.18
C VAL A 154 16.54 -2.57 -39.89
N HIS A 155 15.67 -1.93 -40.66
CA HIS A 155 15.38 -0.51 -40.54
C HIS A 155 13.86 -0.23 -40.56
N TYR A 156 13.49 1.00 -40.17
CA TYR A 156 12.10 1.42 -40.14
C TYR A 156 11.44 1.33 -41.51
N ASN A 157 10.34 0.59 -41.61
CA ASN A 157 9.55 0.50 -42.82
C ASN A 157 8.14 0.03 -42.53
N THR A 158 7.13 0.75 -43.02
CA THR A 158 5.70 0.42 -42.84
C THR A 158 5.24 -0.80 -43.62
N GLY A 159 6.04 -1.28 -44.61
CA GLY A 159 5.78 -2.53 -45.36
C GLY A 159 6.11 -3.81 -44.57
N ARG A 160 6.06 -3.74 -43.26
CA ARG A 160 6.20 -4.86 -42.29
C ARG A 160 5.05 -5.83 -42.38
N LYS A 161 5.23 -7.06 -41.87
CA LYS A 161 4.19 -8.07 -41.80
C LYS A 161 3.22 -7.79 -40.64
N ALA A 162 3.73 -7.47 -39.43
CA ALA A 162 2.97 -7.19 -38.25
C ALA A 162 3.65 -6.12 -37.35
N PRO A 163 2.94 -5.38 -36.50
CA PRO A 163 3.55 -4.39 -35.61
C PRO A 163 4.55 -5.02 -34.64
N ASN A 164 4.21 -6.19 -34.08
CA ASN A 164 4.88 -6.93 -33.03
C ASN A 164 5.74 -8.09 -33.58
N GLN A 165 6.38 -7.89 -34.76
CA GLN A 165 7.31 -8.89 -35.30
C GLN A 165 8.39 -9.22 -34.29
N SER A 166 8.73 -10.53 -34.17
CA SER A 166 9.89 -10.99 -33.42
C SER A 166 11.21 -10.58 -34.11
N PRO A 167 12.35 -10.67 -33.42
CA PRO A 167 13.64 -10.41 -34.00
C PRO A 167 13.89 -11.19 -35.30
N SER A 168 13.68 -12.50 -35.36
CA SER A 168 13.90 -13.31 -36.56
C SER A 168 12.96 -12.94 -37.70
N GLU A 169 11.70 -12.64 -37.45
CA GLU A 169 10.74 -12.18 -38.44
C GLU A 169 11.19 -10.84 -39.06
N SER A 170 11.66 -9.93 -38.23
CA SER A 170 12.15 -8.61 -38.66
C SER A 170 13.45 -8.72 -39.46
N ILE A 171 14.39 -9.56 -39.01
CA ILE A 171 15.68 -9.80 -39.72
C ILE A 171 15.41 -10.46 -41.07
N LYS A 172 14.57 -11.47 -41.14
CA LYS A 172 14.21 -12.14 -42.39
C LYS A 172 13.58 -11.18 -43.41
N LEU A 173 12.79 -10.22 -42.93
CA LEU A 173 12.11 -9.26 -43.78
C LEU A 173 13.00 -8.01 -44.10
N GLY A 174 14.02 -7.73 -43.30
CA GLY A 174 14.81 -6.50 -43.34
C GLY A 174 14.03 -5.26 -42.92
N LYS A 175 12.86 -5.40 -42.30
CA LYS A 175 11.92 -4.30 -42.06
C LYS A 175 11.16 -4.51 -40.73
N ALA A 176 11.00 -3.40 -39.99
CA ALA A 176 10.13 -3.35 -38.83
C ALA A 176 9.58 -1.92 -38.64
N THR A 177 8.53 -1.73 -37.88
CA THR A 177 8.11 -0.41 -37.41
C THR A 177 8.57 -0.18 -35.97
N CYS A 178 8.23 0.97 -35.39
CA CYS A 178 8.68 1.37 -34.05
C CYS A 178 8.58 0.24 -33.00
N THR A 179 7.51 -0.57 -33.02
CA THR A 179 7.36 -1.66 -32.07
C THR A 179 8.35 -2.79 -32.31
N GLY A 180 8.44 -3.30 -33.53
CA GLY A 180 9.41 -4.37 -33.86
C GLY A 180 10.87 -3.94 -33.64
N LEU A 181 11.21 -2.71 -33.99
CA LEU A 181 12.55 -2.12 -33.72
C LEU A 181 12.77 -2.02 -32.19
N SER A 182 11.77 -1.60 -31.41
CA SER A 182 11.89 -1.51 -29.96
C SER A 182 12.07 -2.88 -29.32
N ILE A 183 11.39 -3.92 -29.78
CA ILE A 183 11.59 -5.30 -29.34
C ILE A 183 13.05 -5.72 -29.57
N ILE A 184 13.56 -5.55 -30.78
CA ILE A 184 14.95 -5.86 -31.13
C ILE A 184 15.95 -5.11 -30.26
N MET A 185 15.74 -3.81 -30.05
CA MET A 185 16.64 -2.98 -29.25
C MET A 185 16.64 -3.42 -27.77
N VAL A 186 15.46 -3.74 -27.20
CA VAL A 186 15.35 -4.24 -25.82
C VAL A 186 16.04 -5.57 -25.69
N ASP A 187 15.86 -6.50 -26.63
CA ASP A 187 16.48 -7.80 -26.62
C ASP A 187 18.01 -7.72 -26.77
N ALA A 188 18.51 -6.83 -27.63
CA ALA A 188 19.93 -6.56 -27.78
C ALA A 188 20.57 -5.98 -26.51
N CYS A 189 19.89 -5.04 -25.85
CA CYS A 189 20.29 -4.49 -24.56
C CYS A 189 20.32 -5.58 -23.47
N ARG A 190 19.25 -6.36 -23.36
CA ARG A 190 19.13 -7.45 -22.37
C ARG A 190 20.17 -8.55 -22.60
N ALA A 191 20.55 -8.80 -23.85
CA ALA A 191 21.57 -9.80 -24.17
C ALA A 191 22.92 -9.52 -23.52
N VAL A 192 23.29 -8.25 -23.36
CA VAL A 192 24.52 -7.79 -22.71
C VAL A 192 24.28 -7.17 -21.33
N GLY A 193 23.20 -7.55 -20.67
CA GLY A 193 22.95 -7.18 -19.28
C GLY A 193 22.51 -5.73 -19.05
N VAL A 194 22.19 -4.96 -20.10
CA VAL A 194 21.62 -3.61 -20.00
C VAL A 194 20.13 -3.74 -19.69
N PRO A 195 19.64 -3.18 -18.56
CA PRO A 195 18.21 -3.23 -18.27
C PRO A 195 17.45 -2.35 -19.24
N ALA A 196 16.53 -2.94 -19.98
CA ALA A 196 15.75 -2.27 -21.00
C ALA A 196 14.32 -2.77 -21.07
N ARG A 197 13.40 -1.90 -21.48
CA ARG A 197 11.99 -2.21 -21.65
C ARG A 197 11.34 -1.38 -22.75
N VAL A 198 10.26 -1.88 -23.30
CA VAL A 198 9.47 -1.13 -24.28
C VAL A 198 8.64 -0.08 -23.55
N ALA A 199 8.68 1.14 -24.04
CA ALA A 199 7.80 2.23 -23.64
C ALA A 199 6.96 2.71 -24.83
N GLY A 200 5.77 3.27 -24.59
CA GLY A 200 4.94 3.75 -25.70
C GLY A 200 3.62 4.36 -25.26
N THR A 201 2.89 4.90 -26.23
CA THR A 201 1.55 5.45 -26.08
C THR A 201 0.63 4.90 -27.17
N ALA A 202 -0.62 4.60 -26.80
CA ALA A 202 -1.62 4.13 -27.76
C ALA A 202 -2.04 5.22 -28.77
N LEU A 203 -2.05 6.47 -28.32
CA LEU A 203 -2.45 7.59 -29.14
C LEU A 203 -1.83 8.88 -28.59
N TRP A 204 -1.09 9.60 -29.42
CA TRP A 204 -0.63 10.93 -29.06
C TRP A 204 -1.81 11.87 -28.74
N SER A 205 -1.63 12.79 -27.83
CA SER A 205 -2.68 13.78 -27.45
C SER A 205 -3.15 14.64 -28.61
N ASN A 206 -2.32 14.83 -29.64
CA ASN A 206 -2.66 15.48 -30.92
C ASN A 206 -3.29 14.53 -31.96
N LYS A 207 -3.60 13.28 -31.60
CA LYS A 207 -4.25 12.24 -32.40
C LYS A 207 -3.45 11.79 -33.65
N ARG A 208 -2.15 12.05 -33.74
CA ARG A 208 -1.30 11.66 -34.87
C ARG A 208 -0.96 10.16 -34.94
N GLY A 209 -1.49 9.32 -34.09
CA GLY A 209 -1.22 7.88 -34.01
C GLY A 209 -0.52 7.48 -32.72
N ASN A 210 0.00 6.26 -32.71
CA ASN A 210 0.74 5.65 -31.59
C ASN A 210 2.25 5.70 -31.85
N HIS A 211 3.02 5.45 -30.80
CA HIS A 211 4.46 5.25 -30.92
C HIS A 211 5.01 4.35 -29.80
N THR A 212 6.07 3.61 -30.11
CA THR A 212 6.84 2.80 -29.18
C THR A 212 8.33 3.11 -29.31
N TRP A 213 9.04 3.04 -28.17
CA TRP A 213 10.46 3.30 -28.05
C TRP A 213 11.05 2.48 -26.89
N VAL A 214 12.28 2.73 -26.51
CA VAL A 214 12.99 1.97 -25.49
C VAL A 214 13.33 2.86 -24.29
N GLU A 215 13.10 2.36 -23.09
CA GLU A 215 13.69 2.87 -21.85
C GLU A 215 14.86 1.98 -21.42
N VAL A 216 15.95 2.60 -20.96
CA VAL A 216 17.17 1.98 -20.46
C VAL A 216 17.45 2.48 -19.05
N TYR A 217 17.77 1.57 -18.14
CA TYR A 217 18.09 1.92 -16.75
C TYR A 217 19.60 2.02 -16.55
N ASP A 218 20.05 3.11 -15.93
CA ASP A 218 21.43 3.33 -15.52
C ASP A 218 21.50 4.17 -14.26
N GLU A 219 22.33 3.79 -13.29
CA GLU A 219 22.59 4.53 -12.05
C GLU A 219 21.34 5.07 -11.33
N GLY A 220 20.32 4.24 -11.19
CA GLY A 220 19.10 4.61 -10.47
C GLY A 220 18.06 5.39 -11.30
N LYS A 221 18.32 5.65 -12.58
CA LYS A 221 17.46 6.45 -13.47
C LYS A 221 17.10 5.73 -14.76
N TRP A 222 15.97 6.08 -15.31
CA TRP A 222 15.53 5.64 -16.63
C TRP A 222 15.79 6.71 -17.66
N TYR A 223 16.40 6.30 -18.77
CA TYR A 223 16.67 7.10 -19.96
C TYR A 223 15.92 6.52 -21.14
N PHE A 224 15.62 7.30 -22.16
CA PHE A 224 14.92 6.80 -23.34
C PHE A 224 15.64 7.10 -24.64
N THR A 225 15.35 6.28 -25.66
CA THR A 225 15.80 6.47 -27.03
C THR A 225 14.81 5.82 -28.01
N GLY A 226 14.67 6.38 -29.20
CA GLY A 226 14.04 5.65 -30.30
C GLY A 226 14.96 4.54 -30.78
N ALA A 227 14.39 3.37 -31.11
CA ALA A 227 15.16 2.27 -31.68
C ALA A 227 15.47 2.54 -33.15
N ASP A 228 16.72 2.31 -33.61
CA ASP A 228 17.26 2.70 -34.89
C ASP A 228 17.32 4.25 -35.09
N GLU A 229 17.36 4.98 -33.96
CA GLU A 229 17.34 6.45 -33.92
C GLU A 229 18.53 6.98 -33.08
N TYR A 230 19.75 6.54 -33.39
CA TYR A 230 20.96 7.00 -32.68
C TYR A 230 21.14 8.50 -32.71
N SER A 231 21.41 9.10 -31.56
CA SER A 231 21.75 10.53 -31.44
C SER A 231 23.13 10.73 -30.81
N LYS A 232 24.00 11.50 -31.44
CA LYS A 232 25.30 11.93 -30.88
C LYS A 232 25.15 12.73 -29.58
N ALA A 233 23.99 13.35 -29.35
CA ALA A 233 23.69 14.14 -28.16
C ALA A 233 23.31 13.27 -26.96
N GLY A 234 23.34 11.93 -27.06
CA GLY A 234 23.04 10.99 -26.00
C GLY A 234 21.57 10.59 -25.94
N LEU A 235 21.22 9.85 -24.87
CA LEU A 235 19.85 9.44 -24.58
C LEU A 235 18.96 10.63 -24.16
N ASN A 236 17.68 10.43 -24.05
CA ASN A 236 16.64 11.45 -23.81
C ASN A 236 16.53 12.47 -24.96
N ARG A 237 16.91 12.06 -26.14
CA ARG A 237 16.82 12.84 -27.38
C ARG A 237 16.13 11.99 -28.44
N ALA A 238 14.97 12.45 -28.91
CA ALA A 238 14.21 11.78 -29.95
C ALA A 238 13.22 12.78 -30.57
N TRP A 239 12.80 12.53 -31.79
CA TRP A 239 11.86 13.39 -32.54
C TRP A 239 10.49 13.51 -31.81
N PHE A 240 10.12 12.51 -31.07
CA PHE A 240 8.82 12.44 -30.36
C PHE A 240 8.78 13.17 -29.02
N VAL A 241 9.90 13.74 -28.55
CA VAL A 241 9.97 14.40 -27.20
C VAL A 241 8.89 15.46 -27.02
N ASN A 242 8.61 16.25 -28.07
CA ASN A 242 7.58 17.29 -28.02
C ASN A 242 6.16 16.70 -27.88
N ASP A 243 5.87 15.57 -28.52
CA ASP A 243 4.58 14.90 -28.37
C ASP A 243 4.48 14.17 -27.02
N ALA A 244 5.57 13.50 -26.61
CA ALA A 244 5.67 12.84 -25.31
C ALA A 244 5.51 13.83 -24.15
N SER A 245 6.01 15.06 -24.28
CA SER A 245 5.83 16.11 -23.27
C SER A 245 4.39 16.57 -23.08
N LYS A 246 3.51 16.25 -24.01
CA LYS A 246 2.07 16.56 -23.97
C LYS A 246 1.20 15.35 -23.60
N ALA A 247 1.81 14.23 -23.25
CA ALA A 247 1.09 13.03 -22.81
C ALA A 247 0.24 13.31 -21.54
N ILE A 248 -0.88 12.62 -21.41
CA ILE A 248 -1.86 12.84 -20.35
C ILE A 248 -1.89 11.59 -19.48
N ALA A 249 -1.36 11.70 -18.26
CA ALA A 249 -1.19 10.55 -17.35
C ALA A 249 -2.51 9.85 -17.00
N ASP A 250 -3.56 10.61 -16.90
CA ASP A 250 -4.88 10.13 -16.45
C ASP A 250 -5.79 9.68 -17.61
N ASP A 251 -5.34 9.76 -18.85
CA ASP A 251 -6.01 9.16 -20.00
C ASP A 251 -5.21 7.96 -20.51
N TRP A 252 -5.74 6.76 -20.33
CA TRP A 252 -5.10 5.51 -20.68
C TRP A 252 -4.55 5.48 -22.13
N ARG A 253 -5.21 6.12 -23.09
CA ARG A 253 -4.80 6.16 -24.49
C ARG A 253 -3.69 7.18 -24.74
N HIS A 254 -3.68 8.27 -23.99
CA HIS A 254 -2.75 9.39 -24.12
C HIS A 254 -1.59 9.34 -23.11
N ALA A 255 -1.63 8.41 -22.16
CA ALA A 255 -0.56 8.14 -21.23
C ALA A 255 0.61 7.39 -21.90
N ILE A 256 1.77 7.47 -21.27
CA ILE A 256 2.96 6.71 -21.66
C ILE A 256 3.12 5.55 -20.70
N TRP A 257 3.18 4.36 -21.27
CA TRP A 257 3.28 3.09 -20.55
C TRP A 257 4.62 2.44 -20.82
N ALA A 258 5.25 1.85 -19.82
CA ALA A 258 6.43 1.01 -19.98
C ALA A 258 6.14 -0.41 -19.53
N THR A 259 6.59 -1.40 -20.31
CA THR A 259 6.36 -2.82 -20.00
C THR A 259 7.02 -3.24 -18.70
N SER A 260 6.43 -4.22 -18.03
CA SER A 260 6.94 -4.85 -16.81
C SER A 260 6.71 -6.35 -16.88
N TRP A 261 7.72 -7.14 -16.50
CA TRP A 261 7.51 -8.58 -16.32
C TRP A 261 6.79 -8.89 -15.01
N ARG A 262 7.03 -8.07 -14.00
CA ARG A 262 6.24 -8.13 -12.77
C ARG A 262 4.81 -7.76 -13.08
N LYS A 263 3.87 -8.57 -12.65
CA LYS A 263 2.45 -8.24 -12.76
C LYS A 263 2.14 -6.94 -12.05
N THR A 264 1.45 -6.06 -12.74
CA THR A 264 0.96 -4.78 -12.26
C THR A 264 -0.54 -4.72 -12.47
N GLU A 265 -1.18 -3.73 -11.92
CA GLU A 265 -2.63 -3.49 -12.11
C GLU A 265 -2.96 -2.93 -13.51
N SER A 266 -1.95 -2.48 -14.24
CA SER A 266 -2.09 -1.91 -15.57
C SER A 266 -1.44 -2.78 -16.63
N HIS A 267 -1.78 -2.56 -17.88
CA HIS A 267 -1.26 -3.29 -19.03
C HIS A 267 -0.78 -2.35 -20.12
N PHE A 268 0.15 -2.84 -20.94
CA PHE A 268 0.66 -2.10 -22.08
C PHE A 268 -0.40 -2.00 -23.20
N PRO A 269 -0.69 -0.80 -23.74
CA PRO A 269 -1.73 -0.62 -24.73
C PRO A 269 -1.26 -1.07 -26.13
N MET A 270 -1.40 -2.35 -26.40
CA MET A 270 -1.09 -2.91 -27.73
C MET A 270 -2.16 -2.47 -28.75
N VAL A 271 -1.84 -1.51 -29.61
CA VAL A 271 -2.81 -0.93 -30.57
C VAL A 271 -3.34 -1.94 -31.58
N TRP A 272 -2.67 -3.05 -31.82
CA TRP A 272 -3.12 -4.18 -32.63
C TRP A 272 -4.01 -5.16 -31.86
N ASN A 273 -4.05 -5.05 -30.54
CA ASN A 273 -4.87 -5.90 -29.68
C ASN A 273 -5.21 -5.16 -28.36
N LEU A 274 -6.04 -4.13 -28.44
CA LEU A 274 -6.42 -3.27 -27.32
C LEU A 274 -7.15 -3.99 -26.17
N GLN A 275 -7.68 -5.19 -26.44
CA GLN A 275 -8.37 -6.00 -25.43
C GLN A 275 -7.41 -6.86 -24.59
N SER A 276 -6.18 -7.02 -25.02
CA SER A 276 -5.20 -7.83 -24.30
C SER A 276 -4.82 -7.21 -22.96
N ARG A 277 -4.70 -8.05 -21.95
CA ARG A 277 -4.25 -7.71 -20.59
C ARG A 277 -3.01 -8.51 -20.19
N GLU A 278 -2.37 -9.18 -21.13
CA GLU A 278 -1.29 -10.14 -20.84
C GLU A 278 0.05 -9.47 -20.54
N VAL A 279 0.31 -8.31 -21.13
CA VAL A 279 1.56 -7.55 -20.94
C VAL A 279 1.36 -6.51 -19.86
N ALA A 280 1.89 -6.74 -18.68
CA ALA A 280 1.82 -5.79 -17.58
C ALA A 280 2.64 -4.52 -17.90
N ALA A 281 2.20 -3.37 -17.40
CA ALA A 281 2.87 -2.10 -17.61
C ALA A 281 2.76 -1.15 -16.42
N VAL A 282 3.64 -0.18 -16.38
CA VAL A 282 3.63 0.93 -15.43
C VAL A 282 3.44 2.25 -16.16
N ASN A 283 2.64 3.15 -15.61
CA ASN A 283 2.50 4.50 -16.13
C ASN A 283 3.77 5.30 -15.85
N VAL A 284 4.43 5.73 -16.90
CA VAL A 284 5.69 6.48 -16.83
C VAL A 284 5.56 7.89 -17.42
N THR A 285 4.35 8.35 -17.63
CA THR A 285 4.04 9.64 -18.25
C THR A 285 4.78 10.81 -17.60
N SER A 286 4.91 10.81 -16.28
CA SER A 286 5.61 11.86 -15.53
C SER A 286 7.09 12.04 -15.88
N ARG A 287 7.73 11.04 -16.50
CA ARG A 287 9.11 11.15 -16.98
C ARG A 287 9.22 11.95 -18.26
N TYR A 288 8.19 11.93 -19.09
CA TYR A 288 8.15 12.54 -20.44
C TYR A 288 7.32 13.80 -20.47
N ALA A 289 6.12 13.72 -19.95
CA ALA A 289 5.40 14.91 -19.65
C ALA A 289 6.32 15.64 -18.67
N LYS A 290 7.10 16.60 -19.17
CA LYS A 290 7.48 17.71 -18.34
C LYS A 290 6.18 18.04 -17.66
N ALA A 291 6.09 17.91 -16.32
CA ALA A 291 4.97 18.41 -15.55
C ALA A 291 4.58 19.65 -16.30
N GLN A 292 3.45 19.62 -17.07
CA GLN A 292 3.29 20.57 -18.18
C GLN A 292 3.62 21.86 -17.54
N GLY A 293 4.80 22.34 -17.83
CA GLY A 293 5.49 23.40 -17.11
C GLY A 293 4.73 24.68 -17.20
N ALA A 294 3.63 24.53 -16.65
CA ALA A 294 2.63 25.41 -16.27
C ALA A 294 2.59 25.59 -14.76
N GLU A 295 3.40 24.93 -13.96
CA GLU A 295 3.72 25.45 -12.65
C GLU A 295 4.41 26.78 -12.87
N GLY A 296 3.62 27.85 -12.66
CA GLY A 296 4.09 29.20 -12.77
C GLY A 296 3.71 30.00 -14.00
N LYS A 297 3.09 29.44 -15.06
CA LYS A 297 2.52 30.26 -16.14
C LYS A 297 1.19 30.87 -15.70
N GLU A 298 1.00 32.13 -16.05
CA GLU A 298 -0.25 32.85 -15.77
C GLU A 298 -1.40 32.27 -16.61
N ALA A 299 -2.55 32.05 -15.98
CA ALA A 299 -3.80 31.72 -16.63
C ALA A 299 -4.87 32.73 -16.18
N THR A 300 -5.64 33.23 -17.12
CA THR A 300 -6.82 34.04 -16.87
C THR A 300 -8.04 33.14 -16.84
N VAL A 301 -8.75 33.10 -15.73
CA VAL A 301 -9.91 32.22 -15.53
C VAL A 301 -11.16 33.09 -15.35
N TYR A 302 -12.08 32.97 -16.29
CA TYR A 302 -13.40 33.60 -16.24
C TYR A 302 -14.32 32.76 -15.36
N LEU A 303 -15.01 33.40 -14.42
CA LEU A 303 -15.86 32.73 -13.42
C LEU A 303 -17.33 33.01 -13.69
N ARG A 304 -18.14 31.93 -13.81
CA ARG A 304 -19.58 32.02 -13.95
C ARG A 304 -20.24 31.25 -12.79
N LEU A 305 -21.24 31.88 -12.14
CA LEU A 305 -22.03 31.21 -11.12
C LEU A 305 -23.43 30.96 -11.69
N TRP A 306 -23.92 29.71 -11.58
CA TRP A 306 -25.16 29.26 -12.15
C TRP A 306 -26.12 28.76 -11.07
N GLU A 307 -27.43 28.99 -11.26
CA GLU A 307 -28.48 28.31 -10.48
C GLU A 307 -28.49 26.80 -10.74
N LYS A 308 -28.35 26.41 -12.01
CA LYS A 308 -28.18 25.04 -12.49
C LYS A 308 -27.37 25.07 -13.78
N GLN A 309 -26.80 23.93 -14.19
CA GLN A 309 -25.99 23.85 -15.41
C GLN A 309 -26.78 24.35 -16.64
N GLY A 310 -26.28 25.41 -17.28
CA GLY A 310 -26.92 26.03 -18.43
C GLY A 310 -28.22 26.80 -18.12
N GLY A 311 -28.52 27.04 -16.83
CA GLY A 311 -29.69 27.82 -16.38
C GLY A 311 -29.40 29.31 -16.26
N GLU A 312 -30.00 29.98 -15.27
CA GLU A 312 -29.76 31.39 -15.00
C GLU A 312 -28.45 31.62 -14.28
N ARG A 313 -27.74 32.71 -14.62
CA ARG A 313 -26.52 33.11 -13.91
C ARG A 313 -26.87 33.90 -12.65
N LEU A 314 -26.14 33.62 -11.61
CA LEU A 314 -26.30 34.24 -10.30
C LEU A 314 -25.19 35.25 -10.03
N VAL A 315 -25.53 36.27 -9.26
CA VAL A 315 -24.56 37.20 -8.69
C VAL A 315 -24.03 36.61 -7.39
N GLY A 316 -22.72 36.43 -7.31
CA GLY A 316 -22.05 35.91 -6.12
C GLY A 316 -20.62 36.45 -6.03
N ARG A 317 -20.13 36.64 -4.83
CA ARG A 317 -18.73 37.01 -4.58
C ARG A 317 -17.89 35.75 -4.57
N VAL A 318 -16.86 35.67 -5.43
CA VAL A 318 -15.90 34.58 -5.50
C VAL A 318 -14.54 35.09 -5.03
N GLU A 319 -14.04 34.53 -3.96
CA GLU A 319 -12.69 34.78 -3.46
C GLU A 319 -11.82 33.59 -3.80
N VAL A 320 -10.68 33.85 -4.44
CA VAL A 320 -9.66 32.84 -4.77
C VAL A 320 -8.58 32.90 -3.69
N LEU A 321 -8.39 31.80 -3.01
CA LEU A 321 -7.43 31.69 -1.92
C LEU A 321 -6.29 30.73 -2.30
N LYS A 322 -5.08 31.06 -1.88
CA LYS A 322 -3.96 30.11 -1.85
C LYS A 322 -4.23 28.99 -0.83
N GLU A 323 -3.52 27.90 -0.90
CA GLU A 323 -3.62 26.82 0.10
C GLU A 323 -3.33 27.30 1.53
N SER A 324 -2.50 28.32 1.68
CA SER A 324 -2.23 29.00 2.97
C SER A 324 -3.45 29.70 3.59
N GLY A 325 -4.54 29.85 2.83
CA GLY A 325 -5.73 30.62 3.25
C GLY A 325 -5.67 32.12 2.93
N GLU A 326 -4.57 32.60 2.38
CA GLU A 326 -4.43 33.98 1.91
C GLU A 326 -5.35 34.23 0.70
N ILE A 327 -6.15 35.33 0.73
CA ILE A 327 -6.97 35.73 -0.40
C ILE A 327 -6.06 36.33 -1.47
N LEU A 328 -5.96 35.65 -2.60
CA LEU A 328 -5.22 36.13 -3.75
C LEU A 328 -5.98 37.20 -4.52
N GLN A 329 -7.27 36.98 -4.77
CA GLN A 329 -8.14 37.86 -5.53
C GLN A 329 -9.60 37.59 -5.17
N ALA A 330 -10.44 38.61 -5.30
CA ALA A 330 -11.88 38.49 -5.16
C ALA A 330 -12.60 39.18 -6.32
N VAL A 331 -13.62 38.52 -6.86
CA VAL A 331 -14.45 39.03 -7.95
C VAL A 331 -15.93 38.76 -7.67
N THR A 332 -16.82 39.56 -8.32
CA THR A 332 -18.27 39.34 -8.23
C THR A 332 -18.77 38.84 -9.58
N THR A 333 -19.46 37.67 -9.61
CA THR A 333 -20.09 37.13 -10.82
C THR A 333 -21.29 38.01 -11.24
N ARG A 334 -21.66 37.92 -12.50
CA ARG A 334 -22.75 38.68 -13.07
C ARG A 334 -23.93 37.81 -13.47
N ALA A 335 -25.14 38.30 -13.27
CA ALA A 335 -26.36 37.67 -13.77
C ALA A 335 -26.56 37.98 -15.28
N GLY A 336 -27.43 37.21 -15.90
CA GLY A 336 -27.80 37.41 -17.32
C GLY A 336 -26.77 36.91 -18.33
N THR A 337 -26.97 37.24 -19.59
CA THR A 337 -26.05 36.93 -20.69
C THR A 337 -25.03 38.05 -20.86
N THR A 338 -23.77 37.76 -20.56
CA THR A 338 -22.63 38.65 -20.77
C THR A 338 -21.59 37.99 -21.66
N ASP A 339 -20.91 38.75 -22.50
CA ASP A 339 -19.79 38.26 -23.29
C ASP A 339 -18.51 38.10 -22.44
N LEU A 340 -17.46 37.58 -23.03
CA LEU A 340 -16.18 37.35 -22.33
C LEU A 340 -15.54 38.64 -21.77
N ASN A 341 -15.74 39.76 -22.42
CA ASN A 341 -15.16 41.03 -21.99
C ASN A 341 -15.79 41.56 -20.69
N ASP A 342 -17.03 41.19 -20.43
CA ASP A 342 -17.79 41.58 -19.24
C ASP A 342 -17.77 40.53 -18.12
N MET A 343 -17.18 39.36 -18.35
CA MET A 343 -17.09 38.33 -17.31
C MET A 343 -15.99 38.62 -16.31
N PRO A 344 -16.27 38.47 -15.02
CA PRO A 344 -15.23 38.55 -14.00
C PRO A 344 -14.19 37.47 -14.18
N SER A 345 -12.94 37.85 -14.17
CA SER A 345 -11.81 36.91 -14.33
C SER A 345 -10.81 37.05 -13.17
N VAL A 346 -10.11 35.97 -12.92
CA VAL A 346 -9.02 35.91 -11.95
C VAL A 346 -7.75 35.42 -12.63
N LYS A 347 -6.62 36.00 -12.20
CA LYS A 347 -5.30 35.54 -12.64
C LYS A 347 -4.74 34.55 -11.65
N VAL A 348 -4.42 33.37 -12.13
CA VAL A 348 -3.92 32.25 -11.32
C VAL A 348 -2.73 31.61 -12.02
N ARG A 349 -1.92 30.86 -11.29
CA ARG A 349 -0.83 30.08 -11.87
C ARG A 349 -1.32 28.68 -12.17
N THR A 350 -0.98 28.18 -13.32
CA THR A 350 -1.29 26.80 -13.74
C THR A 350 -0.51 25.82 -12.86
N GLY A 351 -1.08 24.65 -12.62
CA GLY A 351 -0.50 23.60 -11.77
C GLY A 351 -0.67 23.84 -10.27
N VAL A 352 -0.93 25.07 -9.86
CA VAL A 352 -1.16 25.45 -8.46
C VAL A 352 -2.61 25.19 -8.05
N ARG A 353 -2.81 24.63 -6.87
CA ARG A 353 -4.14 24.46 -6.28
C ARG A 353 -4.57 25.74 -5.56
N TYR A 354 -5.84 26.09 -5.75
CA TYR A 354 -6.52 27.20 -5.12
C TYR A 354 -7.82 26.74 -4.49
N ARG A 355 -8.33 27.50 -3.55
CA ARG A 355 -9.68 27.34 -2.98
C ARG A 355 -10.54 28.51 -3.40
N LEU A 356 -11.75 28.23 -3.81
CA LEU A 356 -12.75 29.25 -4.11
C LEU A 356 -13.75 29.31 -2.95
N ARG A 357 -13.90 30.49 -2.33
CA ARG A 357 -15.02 30.77 -1.45
C ARG A 357 -16.06 31.57 -2.23
N VAL A 358 -17.18 30.94 -2.50
CA VAL A 358 -18.28 31.52 -3.26
C VAL A 358 -19.39 31.92 -2.31
N THR A 359 -19.73 33.20 -2.26
CA THR A 359 -20.80 33.76 -1.41
C THR A 359 -21.95 34.22 -2.30
N HIS A 360 -23.14 33.70 -2.06
CA HIS A 360 -24.39 34.15 -2.70
C HIS A 360 -25.45 34.37 -1.62
N GLY A 361 -26.05 35.58 -1.59
CA GLY A 361 -26.90 36.01 -0.50
C GLY A 361 -26.16 36.02 0.85
N LYS A 362 -26.67 35.30 1.86
CA LYS A 362 -26.07 35.17 3.19
C LYS A 362 -25.22 33.88 3.34
N GLU A 363 -25.17 33.04 2.34
CA GLU A 363 -24.48 31.75 2.39
C GLU A 363 -23.13 31.80 1.68
N ALA A 364 -22.13 31.12 2.24
CA ALA A 364 -20.83 30.92 1.63
C ALA A 364 -20.56 29.42 1.43
N ARG A 365 -20.07 29.03 0.26
CA ARG A 365 -19.72 27.67 -0.10
C ARG A 365 -18.30 27.61 -0.66
N TRP A 366 -17.69 26.45 -0.57
CA TRP A 366 -16.29 26.26 -0.94
C TRP A 366 -16.14 25.30 -2.09
N GLU A 367 -15.18 25.56 -3.00
CA GLU A 367 -14.81 24.67 -4.09
C GLU A 367 -13.30 24.65 -4.28
N GLY A 368 -12.73 23.46 -4.61
CA GLY A 368 -11.33 23.33 -4.97
C GLY A 368 -11.15 23.68 -6.45
N PHE A 369 -10.02 24.32 -6.79
CA PHE A 369 -9.76 24.75 -8.16
C PHE A 369 -8.27 24.61 -8.50
N LYS A 370 -7.98 24.10 -9.72
CA LYS A 370 -6.65 24.04 -10.28
C LYS A 370 -6.70 24.41 -11.75
N ALA A 371 -6.01 25.48 -12.14
CA ALA A 371 -5.88 25.82 -13.54
C ALA A 371 -4.93 24.84 -14.23
N VAL A 372 -5.39 24.15 -15.29
CA VAL A 372 -4.64 23.09 -15.97
C VAL A 372 -3.85 23.61 -17.16
N LYS A 373 -4.34 24.69 -17.83
CA LYS A 373 -3.73 25.25 -19.04
C LYS A 373 -3.38 26.73 -18.83
N ALA A 374 -2.25 27.15 -19.38
CA ALA A 374 -1.93 28.57 -19.54
C ALA A 374 -2.85 29.22 -20.59
N GLY A 375 -3.09 30.51 -20.46
CA GLY A 375 -3.99 31.27 -21.34
C GLY A 375 -5.36 31.50 -20.71
N GLU A 376 -6.40 31.59 -21.52
CA GLU A 376 -7.75 31.87 -21.06
C GLU A 376 -8.58 30.60 -20.90
N GLY A 377 -9.40 30.54 -19.84
CA GLY A 377 -10.31 29.43 -19.54
C GLY A 377 -11.53 29.92 -18.79
N THR A 378 -12.61 29.11 -18.81
CA THR A 378 -13.84 29.41 -18.08
C THR A 378 -14.09 28.34 -17.06
N VAL A 379 -14.55 28.73 -15.86
CA VAL A 379 -14.99 27.83 -14.79
C VAL A 379 -16.44 28.13 -14.45
N ASP A 380 -17.27 27.11 -14.62
CA ASP A 380 -18.69 27.13 -14.26
C ASP A 380 -18.85 26.63 -12.81
N LEU A 381 -19.38 27.47 -11.97
CA LEU A 381 -19.70 27.20 -10.57
C LEU A 381 -21.22 27.05 -10.48
N ILE A 382 -21.70 25.88 -10.08
CA ILE A 382 -23.13 25.61 -9.97
C ILE A 382 -23.51 25.74 -8.49
N TRP A 383 -24.26 26.78 -8.14
CA TRP A 383 -24.52 27.14 -6.74
C TRP A 383 -25.08 26.00 -5.88
N PRO A 384 -26.10 25.24 -6.31
CA PRO A 384 -26.61 24.12 -5.53
C PRO A 384 -25.60 22.97 -5.33
N GLU A 385 -24.60 22.87 -6.20
CA GLU A 385 -23.58 21.83 -6.16
C GLU A 385 -22.33 22.22 -5.36
N LEU A 386 -22.07 23.52 -5.23
CA LEU A 386 -20.95 24.03 -4.45
C LEU A 386 -21.06 23.62 -2.97
N GLY A 387 -20.03 22.99 -2.46
CA GLY A 387 -19.97 22.55 -1.08
C GLY A 387 -20.96 21.44 -0.69
N ARG A 388 -21.77 20.94 -1.62
CA ARG A 388 -22.63 19.78 -1.41
C ARG A 388 -21.98 18.46 -1.80
N GLY A 389 -20.74 18.49 -2.32
CA GLY A 389 -19.95 17.31 -2.70
C GLY A 389 -20.59 16.41 -3.77
N SER A 390 -21.63 16.89 -4.44
CA SER A 390 -22.48 16.02 -5.26
C SER A 390 -21.74 15.35 -6.41
N ALA A 391 -20.88 16.05 -7.14
CA ALA A 391 -20.09 15.45 -8.24
C ALA A 391 -18.99 14.53 -7.72
N ARG A 392 -18.32 14.91 -6.63
CA ARG A 392 -17.25 14.08 -6.04
C ARG A 392 -17.80 12.87 -5.29
N LEU A 393 -18.86 13.08 -4.51
CA LEU A 393 -19.52 11.96 -3.85
C LEU A 393 -20.15 11.00 -4.87
N LYS A 394 -20.62 11.50 -6.02
CA LYS A 394 -21.06 10.69 -7.15
C LYS A 394 -19.89 9.88 -7.71
N ALA A 395 -18.73 10.51 -7.98
CA ALA A 395 -17.53 9.82 -8.43
C ALA A 395 -17.06 8.75 -7.42
N VAL A 396 -17.11 9.06 -6.11
CA VAL A 396 -16.81 8.08 -5.04
C VAL A 396 -17.78 6.91 -5.09
N LYS A 397 -19.08 7.14 -5.26
CA LYS A 397 -20.09 6.08 -5.35
C LYS A 397 -19.90 5.21 -6.60
N GLU A 398 -19.64 5.83 -7.74
CA GLU A 398 -19.37 5.12 -9.00
C GLU A 398 -18.10 4.27 -8.88
N TRP A 399 -17.04 4.82 -8.29
CA TRP A 399 -15.80 4.10 -8.04
C TRP A 399 -15.96 2.95 -7.04
N LEU A 400 -16.71 3.13 -5.95
CA LEU A 400 -17.00 2.08 -4.98
C LEU A 400 -17.86 0.95 -5.56
N ALA A 401 -18.62 1.23 -6.63
CA ALA A 401 -19.41 0.22 -7.33
C ALA A 401 -18.60 -0.63 -8.32
N LEU A 402 -17.34 -0.25 -8.61
CA LEU A 402 -16.43 -1.04 -9.43
C LEU A 402 -16.06 -2.35 -8.72
N LEU A 403 -15.65 -3.34 -9.50
CA LEU A 403 -15.07 -4.58 -8.94
C LEU A 403 -13.78 -4.27 -8.15
N PRO A 404 -13.43 -5.09 -7.14
CA PRO A 404 -12.24 -4.86 -6.33
C PRO A 404 -10.96 -4.65 -7.14
N GLU A 405 -10.78 -5.44 -8.21
CA GLU A 405 -9.65 -5.36 -9.13
C GLU A 405 -9.62 -4.09 -9.99
N GLU A 406 -10.76 -3.44 -10.19
CA GLU A 406 -10.86 -2.19 -10.96
C GLU A 406 -10.63 -0.95 -10.07
N ARG A 407 -11.00 -1.02 -8.79
CA ARG A 407 -10.86 0.10 -7.85
C ARG A 407 -9.43 0.51 -7.55
N HIS A 408 -8.48 -0.40 -7.69
CA HIS A 408 -7.07 -0.11 -7.47
C HIS A 408 -6.44 0.77 -8.57
N LEU A 409 -7.13 0.97 -9.69
CA LEU A 409 -6.60 1.69 -10.85
C LEU A 409 -6.67 3.21 -10.73
N SER A 410 -7.62 3.75 -9.97
CA SER A 410 -7.73 5.20 -9.75
C SER A 410 -8.68 5.52 -8.59
N VAL A 411 -8.14 5.92 -7.46
CA VAL A 411 -8.97 6.46 -6.37
C VAL A 411 -9.44 7.86 -6.76
N PRO A 412 -10.74 8.22 -6.59
CA PRO A 412 -11.24 9.56 -6.94
C PRO A 412 -10.42 10.67 -6.28
N GLU A 413 -9.87 11.54 -7.11
CA GLU A 413 -9.04 12.65 -6.66
C GLU A 413 -9.87 13.88 -6.24
N GLY A 414 -9.24 14.74 -5.44
CA GLY A 414 -9.74 16.04 -5.02
C GLY A 414 -10.31 16.05 -3.61
N PRO A 415 -10.45 17.26 -3.03
CA PRO A 415 -10.85 17.42 -1.63
C PRO A 415 -12.31 17.06 -1.40
N LEU A 416 -12.58 16.41 -0.28
CA LEU A 416 -13.92 16.15 0.22
C LEU A 416 -14.32 17.24 1.23
N SER A 417 -15.58 17.67 1.20
CA SER A 417 -16.13 18.43 2.33
C SER A 417 -16.21 17.52 3.57
N ARG A 418 -16.35 18.09 4.76
CA ARG A 418 -16.56 17.31 5.99
C ARG A 418 -17.73 16.31 5.83
N LYS A 419 -18.87 16.81 5.33
CA LYS A 419 -20.07 15.99 5.11
C LYS A 419 -19.84 14.89 4.08
N ASP A 420 -19.09 15.18 3.01
CA ASP A 420 -18.81 14.15 1.99
C ASP A 420 -17.83 13.10 2.51
N ALA A 421 -16.86 13.50 3.32
CA ALA A 421 -15.94 12.56 3.95
C ALA A 421 -16.68 11.62 4.91
N GLU A 422 -17.65 12.13 5.68
CA GLU A 422 -18.51 11.30 6.53
C GLU A 422 -19.32 10.29 5.71
N VAL A 423 -19.97 10.74 4.62
CA VAL A 423 -20.74 9.85 3.72
C VAL A 423 -19.83 8.87 3.00
N ALA A 424 -18.68 9.33 2.48
CA ALA A 424 -17.70 8.48 1.81
C ALA A 424 -17.15 7.41 2.76
N THR A 425 -16.89 7.76 4.02
CA THR A 425 -16.46 6.82 5.06
C THR A 425 -17.48 5.71 5.28
N ALA A 426 -18.77 6.06 5.42
CA ALA A 426 -19.82 5.08 5.61
C ALA A 426 -19.99 4.15 4.39
N LEU A 427 -19.96 4.70 3.18
CA LEU A 427 -20.08 3.93 1.94
C LEU A 427 -18.87 3.01 1.71
N ALA A 428 -17.65 3.54 1.88
CA ALA A 428 -16.44 2.75 1.73
C ALA A 428 -16.36 1.63 2.77
N TRP A 429 -16.75 1.91 4.02
CA TRP A 429 -16.80 0.90 5.06
C TRP A 429 -17.76 -0.24 4.72
N GLU A 430 -18.94 0.06 4.19
CA GLU A 430 -19.91 -0.95 3.79
C GLU A 430 -19.34 -1.90 2.73
N VAL A 431 -18.61 -1.35 1.74
CA VAL A 431 -17.96 -2.12 0.68
C VAL A 431 -16.83 -2.97 1.25
N VAL A 432 -15.89 -2.36 1.97
CA VAL A 432 -14.73 -3.04 2.57
C VAL A 432 -15.18 -4.15 3.53
N ARG A 433 -16.18 -3.86 4.37
CA ARG A 433 -16.73 -4.83 5.31
C ARG A 433 -17.28 -6.07 4.61
N LYS A 434 -18.08 -5.89 3.53
CA LYS A 434 -18.64 -7.00 2.75
C LYS A 434 -17.55 -7.84 2.09
N GLU A 435 -16.59 -7.21 1.47
CA GLU A 435 -15.51 -7.90 0.75
C GLU A 435 -14.61 -8.68 1.71
N LEU A 436 -14.20 -8.06 2.80
CA LEU A 436 -13.37 -8.73 3.81
C LEU A 436 -14.14 -9.87 4.50
N ALA A 437 -15.43 -9.69 4.79
CA ALA A 437 -16.25 -10.74 5.36
C ALA A 437 -16.36 -11.96 4.42
N ALA A 438 -16.55 -11.71 3.13
CA ALA A 438 -16.59 -12.78 2.12
C ALA A 438 -15.24 -13.50 1.98
N ALA A 439 -14.16 -12.74 1.87
CA ALA A 439 -12.80 -13.28 1.72
C ALA A 439 -12.32 -14.08 2.94
N ARG A 440 -12.86 -13.78 4.12
CA ARG A 440 -12.41 -14.38 5.40
C ARG A 440 -13.40 -15.37 6.01
N LYS A 441 -14.48 -15.68 5.28
CA LYS A 441 -15.53 -16.60 5.72
C LYS A 441 -14.97 -17.95 6.22
N GLY A 442 -14.06 -18.54 5.47
CA GLY A 442 -13.45 -19.83 5.82
C GLY A 442 -12.63 -19.82 7.12
N GLU A 443 -12.02 -18.66 7.48
CA GLU A 443 -11.30 -18.53 8.77
C GLU A 443 -12.28 -18.55 9.96
N LEU A 444 -13.43 -17.91 9.81
CA LEU A 444 -14.47 -17.88 10.84
C LEU A 444 -15.17 -19.24 10.99
N GLU A 445 -15.51 -19.91 9.90
CA GLU A 445 -16.12 -21.23 9.90
C GLU A 445 -15.18 -22.29 10.49
N GLY A 446 -13.89 -22.25 10.12
CA GLY A 446 -12.86 -23.13 10.65
C GLY A 446 -12.35 -22.76 12.03
N LYS A 447 -12.76 -21.62 12.60
CA LYS A 447 -12.24 -21.05 13.87
C LYS A 447 -10.71 -21.00 13.89
N VAL A 448 -10.13 -20.56 12.81
CA VAL A 448 -8.69 -20.45 12.57
C VAL A 448 -8.37 -19.11 11.90
N VAL A 449 -7.39 -18.39 12.42
CA VAL A 449 -6.86 -17.17 11.84
C VAL A 449 -5.50 -17.46 11.22
N LYS A 450 -5.23 -16.90 10.03
CA LYS A 450 -3.98 -17.09 9.28
C LYS A 450 -3.33 -15.74 9.00
N ALA A 451 -2.16 -15.52 9.58
CA ALA A 451 -1.34 -14.33 9.35
C ALA A 451 0.14 -14.63 9.66
N ALA A 452 1.08 -13.84 9.10
CA ALA A 452 2.52 -13.96 9.35
C ALA A 452 3.04 -15.40 9.24
N ALA A 453 2.60 -16.15 8.23
CA ALA A 453 2.92 -17.57 8.00
C ALA A 453 2.60 -18.49 9.21
N LYS A 454 1.66 -18.12 10.05
CA LYS A 454 1.18 -18.89 11.20
C LYS A 454 -0.33 -19.06 11.15
N GLU A 455 -0.79 -20.13 11.82
CA GLU A 455 -2.21 -20.39 12.04
C GLU A 455 -2.48 -20.36 13.54
N MET A 456 -3.58 -19.70 13.93
CA MET A 456 -4.03 -19.59 15.30
C MET A 456 -5.47 -20.06 15.40
N ARG A 457 -5.68 -21.24 15.98
CA ARG A 457 -7.02 -21.74 16.30
C ARG A 457 -7.59 -20.96 17.49
N TYR A 458 -8.90 -20.91 17.59
CA TYR A 458 -9.55 -20.31 18.75
C TYR A 458 -10.84 -21.05 19.13
N LEU A 459 -11.23 -20.91 20.39
CA LEU A 459 -12.55 -21.27 20.90
C LEU A 459 -13.35 -19.99 21.12
N GLU A 460 -14.67 -20.07 20.95
CA GLU A 460 -15.55 -18.93 21.19
C GLU A 460 -16.77 -19.30 22.02
N ARG A 461 -17.24 -18.37 22.85
CA ARG A 461 -18.53 -18.37 23.54
C ARG A 461 -19.16 -17.00 23.40
N THR A 462 -20.48 -16.96 23.25
CA THR A 462 -21.22 -15.68 23.13
C THR A 462 -22.14 -15.54 24.37
N PHE A 463 -22.15 -14.35 24.93
CA PHE A 463 -22.93 -13.99 26.13
C PHE A 463 -23.85 -12.82 25.80
N GLY A 464 -25.00 -12.77 26.48
CA GLY A 464 -25.96 -11.69 26.40
C GLY A 464 -26.43 -11.35 24.98
N LYS A 465 -27.11 -10.22 24.90
CA LYS A 465 -27.57 -9.64 23.60
C LYS A 465 -27.02 -8.23 23.47
N ALA A 466 -26.49 -7.89 22.31
CA ALA A 466 -26.09 -6.54 21.97
C ALA A 466 -26.81 -6.08 20.70
N GLU A 467 -27.02 -4.79 20.57
CA GLU A 467 -27.44 -4.17 19.31
C GLU A 467 -26.37 -4.40 18.23
N ALA A 468 -26.79 -4.43 16.97
CA ALA A 468 -25.86 -4.59 15.85
C ALA A 468 -24.80 -3.49 15.84
N GLY A 469 -23.52 -3.87 15.73
CA GLY A 469 -22.38 -2.95 15.75
C GLY A 469 -21.99 -2.45 17.14
N ARG A 470 -22.59 -2.95 18.23
CA ARG A 470 -22.23 -2.58 19.62
C ARG A 470 -21.72 -3.76 20.45
N ARG A 471 -21.52 -4.91 19.83
CA ARG A 471 -21.07 -6.12 20.51
C ARG A 471 -19.62 -6.00 20.95
N SER A 472 -19.33 -6.42 22.19
CA SER A 472 -17.95 -6.46 22.67
C SER A 472 -17.22 -7.75 22.27
N LEU A 473 -15.87 -7.66 22.19
CA LEU A 473 -14.98 -8.80 21.98
C LEU A 473 -14.01 -8.93 23.15
N TRP A 474 -13.95 -10.11 23.73
CA TRP A 474 -13.09 -10.43 24.87
C TRP A 474 -12.04 -11.46 24.44
N ILE A 475 -10.79 -11.06 24.30
CA ILE A 475 -9.69 -11.95 23.94
C ILE A 475 -9.00 -12.40 25.22
N SER A 476 -9.10 -13.70 25.55
CA SER A 476 -8.61 -14.31 26.78
C SER A 476 -7.51 -15.34 26.48
N MET A 477 -6.26 -14.96 26.74
CA MET A 477 -5.07 -15.75 26.43
C MET A 477 -4.81 -16.82 27.49
N HIS A 478 -4.55 -18.07 27.05
CA HIS A 478 -4.30 -19.20 27.94
C HIS A 478 -2.89 -19.17 28.57
N GLY A 479 -2.76 -19.81 29.71
CA GLY A 479 -1.49 -20.08 30.38
C GLY A 479 -0.70 -21.21 29.72
N GLY A 480 0.35 -21.68 30.39
CA GLY A 480 1.26 -22.73 29.91
C GLY A 480 2.63 -22.16 29.56
N GLY A 481 3.03 -22.27 28.29
CA GLY A 481 4.35 -21.76 27.84
C GLY A 481 5.27 -22.90 27.39
N GLY A 482 6.52 -22.95 27.85
CA GLY A 482 7.52 -23.96 27.53
C GLY A 482 7.17 -25.35 28.07
N ALA A 483 6.04 -25.90 27.60
CA ALA A 483 5.49 -27.16 28.01
C ALA A 483 5.06 -28.01 26.80
N PRO A 484 4.90 -29.33 26.91
CA PRO A 484 4.37 -30.16 25.84
C PRO A 484 3.03 -29.64 25.29
N ALA A 485 2.80 -29.84 23.98
CA ALA A 485 1.59 -29.35 23.31
C ALA A 485 0.30 -29.71 24.04
N ARG A 486 0.18 -30.96 24.54
CA ARG A 486 -0.98 -31.42 25.32
C ARG A 486 -1.29 -30.57 26.56
N VAL A 487 -0.27 -30.02 27.21
CA VAL A 487 -0.43 -29.15 28.38
C VAL A 487 -0.97 -27.79 27.95
N ASN A 488 -0.40 -27.19 26.89
CA ASN A 488 -0.87 -25.95 26.33
C ASN A 488 -2.31 -26.08 25.77
N ASP A 489 -2.63 -27.21 25.14
CA ASP A 489 -3.99 -27.51 24.66
C ASP A 489 -4.98 -27.62 25.84
N GLN A 490 -4.60 -28.24 26.94
CA GLN A 490 -5.44 -28.31 28.14
C GLN A 490 -5.66 -26.91 28.75
N GLN A 491 -4.61 -26.08 28.85
CA GLN A 491 -4.73 -24.71 29.33
C GLN A 491 -5.64 -23.87 28.42
N TRP A 492 -5.53 -24.03 27.12
CA TRP A 492 -6.41 -23.41 26.13
C TRP A 492 -7.90 -23.82 26.32
N GLN A 493 -8.16 -25.13 26.47
CA GLN A 493 -9.51 -25.64 26.74
C GLN A 493 -10.10 -25.13 28.10
N ASN A 494 -9.23 -24.91 29.06
CA ASN A 494 -9.66 -24.33 30.35
C ASN A 494 -9.95 -22.85 30.22
N GLN A 495 -9.17 -22.10 29.46
CA GLN A 495 -9.22 -20.64 29.37
C GLN A 495 -10.60 -20.12 28.93
N ILE A 496 -11.25 -20.78 27.96
CA ILE A 496 -12.57 -20.37 27.46
C ILE A 496 -13.68 -20.42 28.51
N ARG A 497 -13.44 -21.13 29.63
CA ARG A 497 -14.42 -21.33 30.72
C ARG A 497 -14.18 -20.44 31.94
N LEU A 498 -13.10 -19.64 31.93
CA LEU A 498 -12.72 -18.86 33.12
C LEU A 498 -13.59 -17.63 33.33
N TYR A 499 -13.96 -16.94 32.24
CA TYR A 499 -14.57 -15.63 32.29
C TYR A 499 -15.87 -15.60 31.49
N GLU A 500 -16.91 -15.02 32.10
CA GLU A 500 -18.28 -14.94 31.58
C GLU A 500 -18.76 -13.49 31.75
N PRO A 501 -18.50 -12.61 30.75
CA PRO A 501 -19.02 -11.25 30.76
C PRO A 501 -20.54 -11.26 30.57
N GLU A 502 -21.22 -10.19 30.99
CA GLU A 502 -22.66 -10.04 30.78
C GLU A 502 -23.04 -9.97 29.28
N GLU A 503 -22.19 -9.41 28.48
CA GLU A 503 -22.38 -9.27 27.01
C GLU A 503 -21.06 -9.45 26.26
N GLY A 504 -21.15 -10.02 25.05
CA GLY A 504 -20.06 -10.06 24.11
C GLY A 504 -19.67 -11.45 23.64
N ILE A 505 -18.64 -11.49 22.78
CA ILE A 505 -18.02 -12.73 22.31
C ILE A 505 -16.69 -12.90 23.03
N VAL A 506 -16.56 -14.00 23.78
CA VAL A 506 -15.30 -14.40 24.40
C VAL A 506 -14.56 -15.34 23.48
N ILE A 507 -13.30 -15.01 23.21
CA ILE A 507 -12.37 -15.80 22.39
C ILE A 507 -11.22 -16.27 23.28
N ALA A 508 -10.97 -17.57 23.28
CA ALA A 508 -9.71 -18.12 23.76
C ALA A 508 -8.87 -18.56 22.56
N PRO A 509 -7.85 -17.78 22.15
CA PRO A 509 -6.94 -18.19 21.12
C PRO A 509 -5.97 -19.27 21.63
N ARG A 510 -5.54 -20.17 20.73
CA ARG A 510 -4.46 -21.14 20.97
C ARG A 510 -3.18 -20.58 20.37
N ALA A 511 -2.22 -20.24 21.22
CA ALA A 511 -0.93 -19.75 20.73
C ALA A 511 -0.31 -20.69 19.70
N PRO A 512 0.23 -20.19 18.59
CA PRO A 512 0.76 -21.04 17.51
C PRO A 512 1.98 -21.91 17.90
N THR A 513 2.65 -21.53 18.97
CA THR A 513 3.86 -22.23 19.45
C THR A 513 3.66 -22.79 20.87
N ASN A 514 4.60 -23.63 21.32
CA ASN A 514 4.64 -24.18 22.68
C ASN A 514 5.87 -23.68 23.45
N THR A 515 6.40 -22.54 23.09
CA THR A 515 7.56 -21.91 23.72
C THR A 515 7.18 -21.13 24.96
N TRP A 516 8.15 -20.83 25.86
CA TRP A 516 7.88 -20.05 27.08
C TRP A 516 7.33 -18.65 26.77
N ASN A 517 7.77 -18.07 25.61
CA ASN A 517 7.37 -16.74 25.15
C ASN A 517 6.24 -16.76 24.11
N LEU A 518 5.37 -17.76 24.16
CA LEU A 518 4.36 -18.06 23.14
C LEU A 518 3.44 -16.87 22.78
N TRP A 519 3.25 -15.91 23.69
CA TRP A 519 2.48 -14.68 23.46
C TRP A 519 3.33 -13.42 23.22
N HIS A 520 4.67 -13.52 23.28
CA HIS A 520 5.58 -12.38 23.06
C HIS A 520 6.03 -12.22 21.61
N GLN A 521 5.94 -13.30 20.82
CA GLN A 521 6.45 -13.39 19.46
C GLN A 521 5.72 -12.43 18.52
N GLY A 522 6.45 -11.83 17.56
CA GLY A 522 5.93 -10.77 16.71
C GLY A 522 4.73 -11.18 15.83
N HIS A 523 4.62 -12.46 15.44
CA HIS A 523 3.48 -12.95 14.68
C HIS A 523 2.14 -12.94 15.44
N ILE A 524 2.17 -12.81 16.78
CA ILE A 524 0.95 -12.72 17.60
C ILE A 524 0.19 -11.43 17.29
N ASP A 525 0.89 -10.34 17.10
CA ASP A 525 0.28 -9.04 16.78
C ASP A 525 -0.48 -9.09 15.45
N ASP A 526 0.13 -9.67 14.41
CA ASP A 526 -0.49 -9.82 13.10
C ASP A 526 -1.72 -10.75 13.14
N LEU A 527 -1.63 -11.82 13.93
CA LEU A 527 -2.74 -12.75 14.16
C LEU A 527 -3.90 -12.08 14.92
N PHE A 528 -3.59 -11.24 15.91
CA PHE A 528 -4.61 -10.51 16.67
C PHE A 528 -5.26 -9.42 15.85
N ASP A 529 -4.49 -8.66 15.04
CA ASP A 529 -5.05 -7.71 14.09
C ASP A 529 -6.01 -8.40 13.10
N ARG A 530 -5.62 -9.57 12.59
CA ARG A 530 -6.46 -10.38 11.70
C ARG A 530 -7.70 -10.91 12.41
N LEU A 531 -7.56 -11.43 13.65
CA LEU A 531 -8.67 -11.91 14.47
C LEU A 531 -9.68 -10.79 14.72
N ILE A 532 -9.22 -9.65 15.22
CA ILE A 532 -10.07 -8.48 15.50
C ILE A 532 -10.81 -8.05 14.23
N ALA A 533 -10.09 -7.89 13.11
CA ALA A 533 -10.70 -7.51 11.85
C ALA A 533 -11.80 -8.49 11.40
N ASN A 534 -11.57 -9.81 11.53
CA ASN A 534 -12.56 -10.83 11.18
C ASN A 534 -13.87 -10.68 11.99
N PHE A 535 -13.76 -10.41 13.29
CA PHE A 535 -14.93 -10.25 14.15
C PHE A 535 -15.63 -8.91 13.93
N VAL A 536 -14.89 -7.83 13.67
CA VAL A 536 -15.45 -6.51 13.35
C VAL A 536 -16.26 -6.56 12.04
N VAL A 537 -15.67 -7.12 10.97
CA VAL A 537 -16.34 -7.12 9.65
C VAL A 537 -17.51 -8.11 9.56
N SER A 538 -17.48 -9.23 10.31
CA SER A 538 -18.42 -10.35 10.12
C SER A 538 -19.38 -10.62 11.28
N ARG A 539 -19.05 -10.20 12.51
CA ARG A 539 -19.81 -10.56 13.71
C ARG A 539 -20.43 -9.34 14.42
N GLY A 540 -20.34 -8.16 13.81
CA GLY A 540 -20.90 -6.92 14.36
C GLY A 540 -20.24 -6.46 15.66
N VAL A 541 -18.95 -6.76 15.83
CA VAL A 541 -18.16 -6.28 16.97
C VAL A 541 -17.88 -4.79 16.82
N ASP A 542 -18.06 -4.03 17.90
CA ASP A 542 -17.62 -2.65 18.00
C ASP A 542 -16.09 -2.60 18.16
N PRO A 543 -15.33 -2.03 17.21
CA PRO A 543 -13.87 -1.95 17.31
C PRO A 543 -13.39 -1.14 18.53
N ASN A 544 -14.27 -0.37 19.18
CA ASN A 544 -13.96 0.39 20.38
C ASN A 544 -14.32 -0.35 21.68
N ARG A 545 -14.82 -1.59 21.59
CA ARG A 545 -15.18 -2.43 22.74
C ARG A 545 -14.49 -3.80 22.68
N ILE A 546 -13.16 -3.75 22.50
CA ILE A 546 -12.30 -4.95 22.45
C ILE A 546 -11.44 -4.99 23.70
N TYR A 547 -11.49 -6.08 24.42
CA TYR A 547 -10.85 -6.26 25.71
C TYR A 547 -9.82 -7.39 25.66
N LEU A 548 -8.63 -7.13 26.23
CA LEU A 548 -7.53 -8.08 26.28
C LEU A 548 -7.32 -8.58 27.70
N MET A 549 -7.31 -9.90 27.88
CA MET A 549 -7.03 -10.54 29.15
C MET A 549 -6.24 -11.82 28.99
N GLY A 550 -5.60 -12.28 30.04
CA GLY A 550 -4.84 -13.52 30.01
C GLY A 550 -4.33 -13.94 31.37
N TYR A 551 -4.19 -15.25 31.56
CA TYR A 551 -3.76 -15.85 32.81
C TYR A 551 -2.39 -16.52 32.68
N SER A 552 -1.52 -16.38 33.68
CA SER A 552 -0.19 -17.00 33.71
C SER A 552 0.66 -16.56 32.51
N ALA A 553 1.12 -17.45 31.63
CA ALA A 553 1.77 -17.08 30.39
C ALA A 553 0.90 -16.19 29.49
N GLY A 554 -0.45 -16.34 29.57
CA GLY A 554 -1.38 -15.40 28.93
C GLY A 554 -1.32 -14.01 29.56
N GLY A 555 -1.10 -13.91 30.86
CA GLY A 555 -0.86 -12.66 31.58
C GLY A 555 0.47 -12.00 31.18
N ASP A 556 1.52 -12.79 30.94
CA ASP A 556 2.78 -12.30 30.33
C ASP A 556 2.47 -11.67 28.97
N GLY A 557 1.63 -12.34 28.16
CA GLY A 557 1.16 -11.84 26.88
C GLY A 557 0.43 -10.51 26.98
N VAL A 558 -0.42 -10.31 28.00
CA VAL A 558 -1.11 -9.03 28.23
C VAL A 558 -0.09 -7.92 28.50
N TYR A 559 0.91 -8.13 29.33
CA TYR A 559 1.97 -7.18 29.58
C TYR A 559 2.73 -6.79 28.29
N GLN A 560 2.90 -7.74 27.36
CA GLN A 560 3.61 -7.50 26.10
C GLN A 560 2.75 -6.80 25.04
N LEU A 561 1.53 -7.29 24.84
CA LEU A 561 0.66 -6.82 23.76
C LEU A 561 -0.06 -5.51 24.11
N ALA A 562 -0.50 -5.32 25.35
CA ALA A 562 -1.26 -4.15 25.74
C ALA A 562 -0.53 -2.82 25.46
N PRO A 563 0.74 -2.60 25.84
CA PRO A 563 1.41 -1.34 25.57
C PRO A 563 1.76 -1.13 24.07
N ARG A 564 2.06 -2.19 23.32
CA ARG A 564 2.45 -2.06 21.91
C ARG A 564 1.28 -2.05 20.92
N MET A 565 0.10 -2.53 21.36
CA MET A 565 -1.14 -2.53 20.59
C MET A 565 -2.28 -1.77 21.33
N ALA A 566 -1.94 -0.78 22.16
CA ALA A 566 -2.91 -0.05 22.97
C ALA A 566 -4.02 0.62 22.12
N ASP A 567 -3.71 0.94 20.87
CA ASP A 567 -4.66 1.48 19.90
C ASP A 567 -5.67 0.46 19.35
N ARG A 568 -5.64 -0.80 19.82
CA ARG A 568 -6.59 -1.86 19.44
C ARG A 568 -7.60 -2.20 20.56
N PHE A 569 -7.31 -1.84 21.81
CA PHE A 569 -8.07 -2.29 22.97
C PHE A 569 -8.74 -1.14 23.72
N ALA A 570 -9.90 -1.45 24.33
CA ALA A 570 -10.63 -0.54 25.22
C ALA A 570 -10.13 -0.62 26.66
N ALA A 571 -9.73 -1.80 27.10
CA ALA A 571 -9.07 -2.06 28.38
C ALA A 571 -8.31 -3.39 28.32
N ALA A 572 -7.33 -3.56 29.21
CA ALA A 572 -6.59 -4.80 29.36
C ALA A 572 -6.45 -5.20 30.83
N ALA A 573 -6.48 -6.53 31.09
CA ALA A 573 -6.33 -7.08 32.44
C ALA A 573 -5.35 -8.25 32.45
N MET A 574 -4.26 -8.11 33.18
CA MET A 574 -3.25 -9.13 33.39
C MET A 574 -3.55 -9.93 34.64
N MET A 575 -3.58 -11.27 34.54
CA MET A 575 -3.81 -12.20 35.64
C MET A 575 -2.59 -13.11 35.82
N ALA A 576 -1.95 -13.04 36.98
CA ALA A 576 -0.81 -13.90 37.42
C ALA A 576 0.35 -14.00 36.42
N GLY A 577 0.62 -12.93 35.64
CA GLY A 577 1.66 -12.89 34.63
C GLY A 577 2.94 -12.19 35.11
N HIS A 578 3.96 -12.22 34.23
CA HIS A 578 5.25 -11.54 34.41
C HIS A 578 5.50 -10.58 33.23
N PRO A 579 5.91 -9.31 33.47
CA PRO A 579 6.10 -8.32 32.41
C PRO A 579 7.31 -8.60 31.51
N ASN A 580 8.28 -9.39 31.98
CA ASN A 580 9.56 -9.60 31.31
C ASN A 580 10.22 -8.25 30.96
N ASN A 581 10.44 -7.99 29.67
CA ASN A 581 11.03 -6.75 29.15
C ASN A 581 9.99 -5.72 28.67
N ALA A 582 8.70 -5.90 28.98
CA ALA A 582 7.66 -4.97 28.58
C ALA A 582 7.84 -3.58 29.21
N ASN A 583 7.45 -2.54 28.46
CA ASN A 583 7.53 -1.15 28.90
C ASN A 583 6.12 -0.54 28.98
N PRO A 584 5.73 0.09 30.11
CA PRO A 584 4.36 0.62 30.30
C PRO A 584 4.07 1.92 29.53
N LEU A 585 5.05 2.57 28.91
CA LEU A 585 4.87 3.89 28.26
C LEU A 585 3.73 3.91 27.23
N GLY A 586 3.55 2.83 26.46
CA GLY A 586 2.46 2.71 25.49
C GLY A 586 1.05 2.61 26.10
N LEU A 587 0.93 2.39 27.40
CA LEU A 587 -0.37 2.26 28.10
C LEU A 587 -1.06 3.60 28.39
N ARG A 588 -0.51 4.72 27.92
CA ARG A 588 -1.08 6.04 28.26
C ARG A 588 -2.59 6.14 28.04
N ASN A 589 -3.09 5.60 26.94
CA ASN A 589 -4.50 5.69 26.55
C ASN A 589 -5.29 4.38 26.74
N LEU A 590 -4.66 3.37 27.34
CA LEU A 590 -5.28 2.06 27.58
C LEU A 590 -5.42 1.79 29.09
N PRO A 591 -6.63 1.79 29.64
CA PRO A 591 -6.89 1.36 31.00
C PRO A 591 -6.35 -0.05 31.27
N PHE A 592 -5.57 -0.23 32.35
CA PHE A 592 -4.83 -1.45 32.61
C PHE A 592 -5.05 -1.99 34.05
N MET A 593 -5.39 -3.26 34.15
CA MET A 593 -5.52 -3.93 35.46
C MET A 593 -4.43 -4.98 35.67
N ILE A 594 -3.97 -5.04 36.91
CA ILE A 594 -3.02 -6.05 37.42
C ILE A 594 -3.69 -6.86 38.50
N PHE A 595 -3.79 -8.17 38.28
CA PHE A 595 -4.27 -9.15 39.27
C PHE A 595 -3.16 -10.13 39.59
N MET A 596 -2.86 -10.28 40.88
CA MET A 596 -1.77 -11.13 41.34
C MET A 596 -2.06 -11.77 42.69
N GLY A 597 -1.69 -13.04 42.85
CA GLY A 597 -1.64 -13.67 44.16
C GLY A 597 -0.43 -13.20 44.99
N GLY A 598 -0.66 -12.74 46.20
CA GLY A 598 0.41 -12.27 47.11
C GLY A 598 1.45 -13.35 47.46
N LYS A 599 1.05 -14.63 47.39
CA LYS A 599 1.92 -15.78 47.58
C LYS A 599 2.51 -16.36 46.27
N ASP A 600 2.24 -15.75 45.10
CA ASP A 600 2.84 -16.16 43.82
C ASP A 600 4.28 -15.66 43.70
N ALA A 601 5.18 -16.31 44.41
CA ALA A 601 6.59 -15.94 44.46
C ALA A 601 7.42 -16.51 43.31
N ALA A 602 6.88 -17.43 42.51
CA ALA A 602 7.57 -18.00 41.38
C ALA A 602 7.94 -16.88 40.37
N TYR A 603 9.20 -16.84 39.95
CA TYR A 603 9.77 -15.76 39.10
C TYR A 603 9.62 -14.35 39.71
N GLY A 604 9.33 -14.23 41.02
CA GLY A 604 9.10 -12.95 41.66
C GLY A 604 7.85 -12.21 41.21
N ARG A 605 6.83 -12.91 40.66
CA ARG A 605 5.63 -12.30 40.04
C ARG A 605 4.92 -11.32 40.93
N ASN A 606 4.71 -11.69 42.23
CA ASN A 606 4.04 -10.83 43.24
C ASN A 606 4.79 -9.50 43.44
N ARG A 607 6.12 -9.54 43.54
CA ARG A 607 6.97 -8.36 43.70
C ARG A 607 6.96 -7.50 42.42
N VAL A 608 7.17 -8.12 41.24
CA VAL A 608 7.23 -7.41 39.96
C VAL A 608 5.89 -6.78 39.61
N ALA A 609 4.75 -7.43 39.95
CA ALA A 609 3.43 -6.86 39.78
C ALA A 609 3.20 -5.59 40.64
N ALA A 610 3.70 -5.59 41.87
CA ALA A 610 3.66 -4.41 42.74
C ALA A 610 4.55 -3.27 42.21
N GLU A 611 5.75 -3.60 41.71
CA GLU A 611 6.65 -2.64 41.08
C GLU A 611 6.04 -2.01 39.82
N TRP A 612 5.36 -2.79 38.97
CA TRP A 612 4.64 -2.27 37.80
C TRP A 612 3.51 -1.33 38.20
N GLY A 613 2.78 -1.67 39.26
CA GLY A 613 1.75 -0.78 39.82
C GLY A 613 2.33 0.56 40.27
N LYS A 614 3.49 0.57 40.92
CA LYS A 614 4.21 1.80 41.30
C LYS A 614 4.62 2.62 40.06
N LYS A 615 5.22 1.98 39.05
CA LYS A 615 5.58 2.65 37.77
C LYS A 615 4.37 3.30 37.09
N LEU A 616 3.23 2.61 37.05
CA LEU A 616 2.01 3.17 36.47
C LEU A 616 1.49 4.34 37.31
N ALA A 617 1.58 4.29 38.65
CA ALA A 617 1.21 5.39 39.52
C ALA A 617 2.11 6.61 39.32
N GLU A 618 3.43 6.43 39.16
CA GLU A 618 4.38 7.48 38.84
C GLU A 618 4.08 8.13 37.49
N LEU A 619 3.85 7.32 36.43
CA LEU A 619 3.49 7.82 35.11
C LEU A 619 2.18 8.61 35.15
N ARG A 620 1.18 8.15 35.90
CA ARG A 620 -0.09 8.86 36.09
C ARG A 620 0.09 10.13 36.90
N GLY A 621 0.98 10.14 37.88
CA GLY A 621 1.35 11.35 38.64
C GLY A 621 1.87 12.46 37.73
N GLY A 622 2.71 12.11 36.74
CA GLY A 622 3.23 13.05 35.73
C GLY A 622 2.23 13.38 34.60
N ASP A 623 1.23 12.51 34.37
CA ASP A 623 0.18 12.71 33.35
C ASP A 623 -1.18 12.20 33.87
N PRO A 624 -1.89 12.99 34.69
CA PRO A 624 -3.12 12.57 35.39
C PRO A 624 -4.26 12.12 34.47
N LYS A 625 -4.24 12.52 33.19
CA LYS A 625 -5.23 12.14 32.17
C LYS A 625 -4.86 10.85 31.42
N GLY A 626 -3.70 10.27 31.72
CA GLY A 626 -3.20 9.04 31.13
C GLY A 626 -3.02 7.94 32.17
N TYR A 627 -2.59 6.75 31.72
CA TYR A 627 -2.17 5.62 32.54
C TYR A 627 -3.19 5.21 33.61
N GLU A 628 -4.48 5.18 33.24
CA GLU A 628 -5.52 4.68 34.12
C GLU A 628 -5.22 3.22 34.44
N HIS A 629 -5.11 2.91 35.73
CA HIS A 629 -4.79 1.56 36.17
C HIS A 629 -5.44 1.20 37.50
N LYS A 630 -5.54 -0.11 37.76
CA LYS A 630 -5.95 -0.69 39.02
C LYS A 630 -5.08 -1.91 39.35
N VAL A 631 -4.61 -2.01 40.57
CA VAL A 631 -3.80 -3.13 41.04
C VAL A 631 -4.52 -3.86 42.15
N ARG A 632 -4.66 -5.17 41.99
CA ARG A 632 -5.24 -6.09 42.98
C ARG A 632 -4.26 -7.20 43.29
N ILE A 633 -3.68 -7.17 44.47
CA ILE A 633 -2.84 -8.25 45.01
C ILE A 633 -3.60 -8.90 46.13
N TYR A 634 -3.96 -10.16 45.92
CA TYR A 634 -4.72 -10.95 46.89
C TYR A 634 -3.76 -11.63 47.88
N PRO A 635 -3.64 -11.18 49.15
CA PRO A 635 -2.54 -11.59 50.05
C PRO A 635 -2.49 -13.10 50.32
N GLN A 636 -3.64 -13.76 50.29
CA GLN A 636 -3.72 -15.18 50.61
C GLN A 636 -3.66 -16.13 49.41
N HIS A 637 -3.77 -15.60 48.16
CA HIS A 637 -3.75 -16.42 46.97
C HIS A 637 -2.32 -16.70 46.49
N GLY A 638 -2.10 -17.90 45.98
CA GLY A 638 -0.91 -18.27 45.21
C GLY A 638 -1.11 -17.93 43.73
N HIS A 639 -0.52 -18.77 42.87
CA HIS A 639 -0.65 -18.59 41.42
C HIS A 639 -2.10 -18.66 40.91
N TRP A 640 -2.93 -19.49 41.51
CA TRP A 640 -4.37 -19.58 41.23
C TRP A 640 -5.17 -18.69 42.16
N MET A 641 -5.90 -17.70 41.60
CA MET A 641 -6.65 -16.70 42.32
C MET A 641 -8.14 -17.06 42.52
N HIS A 642 -8.51 -18.33 42.33
CA HIS A 642 -9.86 -18.86 42.52
C HIS A 642 -11.00 -18.11 41.82
N ARG A 643 -10.67 -17.42 40.72
CA ARG A 643 -11.54 -16.56 39.91
C ARG A 643 -11.94 -15.24 40.58
N ASP A 644 -11.28 -14.80 41.63
CA ASP A 644 -11.57 -13.49 42.25
C ASP A 644 -11.19 -12.35 41.29
N ASP A 645 -10.27 -12.62 40.37
CA ASP A 645 -9.87 -11.77 39.25
C ASP A 645 -11.00 -11.50 38.21
N ARG A 646 -12.19 -12.16 38.35
CA ARG A 646 -13.39 -11.85 37.55
C ARG A 646 -13.90 -10.43 37.76
N GLU A 647 -13.53 -9.75 38.84
CA GLU A 647 -13.85 -8.34 39.06
C GLU A 647 -13.29 -7.43 37.94
N ALA A 648 -12.40 -7.95 37.10
CA ALA A 648 -11.95 -7.28 35.89
C ALA A 648 -13.08 -7.01 34.88
N LEU A 649 -14.03 -7.96 34.74
CA LEU A 649 -15.05 -7.91 33.69
C LEU A 649 -15.95 -6.66 33.78
N PRO A 650 -16.64 -6.36 34.90
CA PRO A 650 -17.45 -5.15 34.98
C PRO A 650 -16.61 -3.89 34.83
N TRP A 651 -15.40 -3.84 35.41
CA TRP A 651 -14.53 -2.67 35.25
C TRP A 651 -14.09 -2.45 33.80
N MET A 652 -13.76 -3.50 33.07
CA MET A 652 -13.36 -3.38 31.64
C MET A 652 -14.54 -2.97 30.76
N SER A 653 -15.74 -3.56 31.00
CA SER A 653 -16.94 -3.34 30.16
C SER A 653 -17.44 -1.88 30.18
N GLU A 654 -17.13 -1.11 31.21
CA GLU A 654 -17.44 0.33 31.33
C GLU A 654 -16.56 1.21 30.44
N ARG A 655 -15.50 0.66 29.84
CA ARG A 655 -14.51 1.42 29.09
C ARG A 655 -14.66 1.20 27.59
N THR A 656 -14.45 2.27 26.87
CA THR A 656 -14.40 2.27 25.40
C THR A 656 -13.11 2.91 24.93
N ARG A 657 -12.55 2.37 23.86
CA ARG A 657 -11.37 2.95 23.23
C ARG A 657 -11.71 4.32 22.62
N ASN A 658 -10.87 5.31 22.87
CA ASN A 658 -10.87 6.54 22.09
C ASN A 658 -9.93 6.37 20.88
N PRO A 659 -10.44 6.32 19.63
CA PRO A 659 -9.61 6.14 18.46
C PRO A 659 -8.77 7.40 18.10
N TRP A 660 -9.17 8.58 18.61
CA TRP A 660 -8.55 9.89 18.32
C TRP A 660 -8.10 10.62 19.60
N PRO A 661 -7.21 10.02 20.42
CA PRO A 661 -6.75 10.65 21.65
C PRO A 661 -5.91 11.89 21.33
N LYS A 662 -6.14 12.99 22.08
CA LYS A 662 -5.40 14.25 21.88
C LYS A 662 -3.92 14.15 22.26
N LYS A 663 -3.51 13.17 23.05
CA LYS A 663 -2.13 12.92 23.44
C LYS A 663 -1.80 11.45 23.31
N ILE A 664 -0.66 11.16 22.69
CA ILE A 664 -0.13 9.81 22.46
C ILE A 664 1.29 9.74 23.00
N VAL A 665 1.65 8.61 23.58
CA VAL A 665 3.04 8.20 23.84
C VAL A 665 3.25 6.88 23.10
N TRP A 666 3.99 6.93 22.01
CA TRP A 666 4.32 5.77 21.19
C TRP A 666 5.73 5.29 21.50
N HIS A 667 5.84 4.17 22.17
CA HIS A 667 7.12 3.53 22.50
C HIS A 667 7.28 2.24 21.70
N GLN A 668 8.35 2.13 20.93
CA GLN A 668 8.72 0.94 20.18
C GLN A 668 9.45 -0.05 21.09
N SER A 669 8.85 -1.18 21.36
CA SER A 669 9.44 -2.24 22.18
C SER A 669 10.09 -3.33 21.30
N GLY A 670 10.21 -4.57 21.78
CA GLY A 670 10.88 -5.67 21.06
C GLY A 670 10.25 -6.05 19.70
N ARG A 671 8.91 -5.91 19.57
CA ARG A 671 8.21 -5.88 18.27
C ARG A 671 7.92 -4.43 17.93
N THR A 672 8.43 -3.98 16.78
CA THR A 672 8.14 -2.63 16.26
C THR A 672 6.85 -2.63 15.44
N HIS A 673 6.14 -1.51 15.46
CA HIS A 673 4.95 -1.25 14.67
C HIS A 673 5.12 0.00 13.83
N ASP A 674 4.63 -0.02 12.59
CA ASP A 674 4.69 1.14 11.69
C ASP A 674 3.52 2.10 11.90
N ARG A 675 2.54 1.75 12.76
CA ARG A 675 1.37 2.59 13.08
C ARG A 675 0.97 2.48 14.56
N PHE A 676 0.59 3.61 15.16
CA PHE A 676 0.03 3.67 16.51
C PHE A 676 -0.95 4.86 16.62
N TYR A 677 -2.23 4.62 16.83
CA TYR A 677 -3.30 5.63 16.75
C TYR A 677 -3.24 6.40 15.42
N TRP A 678 -3.01 7.72 15.47
CA TRP A 678 -2.93 8.60 14.32
C TRP A 678 -1.49 8.94 13.86
N LEU A 679 -0.51 8.21 14.35
CA LEU A 679 0.88 8.26 13.91
C LEU A 679 1.23 7.04 13.06
N SER A 680 1.99 7.23 12.00
CA SER A 680 2.63 6.13 11.26
C SER A 680 3.99 6.54 10.70
N VAL A 681 4.87 5.55 10.54
CA VAL A 681 6.18 5.71 9.90
C VAL A 681 6.20 4.86 8.62
N PRO A 682 7.10 5.14 7.66
CA PRO A 682 7.28 4.28 6.50
C PRO A 682 7.55 2.83 6.90
N GLY A 683 7.07 1.88 6.09
CA GLY A 683 7.19 0.45 6.40
C GLY A 683 8.63 0.04 6.69
N GLY A 684 8.85 -0.57 7.84
CA GLY A 684 10.17 -1.03 8.31
C GLY A 684 11.10 0.07 8.85
N ALA A 685 10.65 1.33 8.93
CA ALA A 685 11.46 2.43 9.48
C ALA A 685 11.44 2.50 11.01
N ALA A 686 10.50 1.82 11.67
CA ALA A 686 10.40 1.79 13.12
C ALA A 686 11.60 1.06 13.75
N LYS A 687 12.25 1.70 14.74
CA LYS A 687 13.41 1.14 15.46
C LYS A 687 13.05 0.89 16.93
N GLY A 688 13.48 -0.26 17.46
CA GLY A 688 13.28 -0.61 18.87
C GLY A 688 13.89 0.45 19.79
N GLY A 689 13.19 0.74 20.90
CA GLY A 689 13.59 1.76 21.89
C GLY A 689 13.16 3.19 21.57
N GLN A 690 12.77 3.49 20.34
CA GLN A 690 12.26 4.82 19.99
C GLN A 690 10.98 5.16 20.76
N THR A 691 10.87 6.42 21.18
CA THR A 691 9.66 6.94 21.84
C THR A 691 9.31 8.29 21.25
N VAL A 692 8.12 8.41 20.68
CA VAL A 692 7.57 9.65 20.16
C VAL A 692 6.35 10.04 20.99
N GLN A 693 6.26 11.31 21.39
CA GLN A 693 5.06 11.85 21.99
C GLN A 693 4.39 12.82 21.02
N ALA A 694 3.08 12.76 20.93
CA ALA A 694 2.31 13.67 20.10
C ALA A 694 1.12 14.21 20.90
N GLU A 695 0.90 15.52 20.86
CA GLU A 695 -0.20 16.18 21.56
C GLU A 695 -0.88 17.20 20.66
N VAL A 696 -2.21 17.19 20.65
CA VAL A 696 -3.04 18.17 19.92
C VAL A 696 -3.60 19.20 20.90
N LYS A 697 -3.29 20.48 20.66
CA LYS A 697 -3.78 21.65 21.40
C LYS A 697 -4.47 22.62 20.44
N GLY A 698 -5.80 22.59 20.40
CA GLY A 698 -6.54 23.34 19.40
C GLY A 698 -6.22 22.87 17.98
N GLN A 699 -5.62 23.74 17.16
CA GLN A 699 -5.18 23.47 15.80
C GLN A 699 -3.65 23.22 15.71
N GLU A 700 -2.97 23.11 16.84
CA GLU A 700 -1.54 22.82 16.91
C GLU A 700 -1.28 21.37 17.30
N ILE A 701 -0.36 20.72 16.58
CA ILE A 701 0.17 19.37 16.87
C ILE A 701 1.62 19.53 17.34
N LEU A 702 1.89 19.10 18.54
CA LEU A 702 3.22 19.09 19.13
C LEU A 702 3.80 17.68 19.07
N LEU A 703 4.93 17.52 18.42
CA LEU A 703 5.72 16.28 18.38
C LEU A 703 6.97 16.47 19.24
N ILE A 704 7.23 15.51 20.11
CA ILE A 704 8.38 15.50 21.02
C ILE A 704 9.17 14.21 20.77
N ASN A 705 10.48 14.34 20.69
CA ASN A 705 11.43 13.29 20.32
C ASN A 705 11.19 12.77 18.87
N ALA A 706 10.74 13.67 17.97
CA ALA A 706 10.54 13.34 16.57
C ALA A 706 11.86 13.33 15.76
N GLY A 707 12.87 14.08 16.20
CA GLY A 707 14.17 14.23 15.50
C GLY A 707 15.00 12.94 15.36
N GLY A 708 14.57 11.83 15.97
CA GLY A 708 15.15 10.49 15.75
C GLY A 708 14.47 9.68 14.64
N LEU A 709 13.45 10.26 13.98
CA LEU A 709 12.73 9.68 12.84
C LEU A 709 13.22 10.32 11.54
N GLU A 710 13.27 9.54 10.47
CA GLU A 710 13.52 10.05 9.11
C GLU A 710 12.25 10.64 8.50
N ALA A 711 11.10 10.05 8.83
CA ALA A 711 9.79 10.49 8.38
C ALA A 711 8.68 10.04 9.34
N LEU A 712 7.60 10.81 9.38
CA LEU A 712 6.39 10.53 10.15
C LEU A 712 5.16 10.97 9.35
N THR A 713 4.17 10.10 9.22
CA THR A 713 2.87 10.47 8.66
C THR A 713 1.86 10.70 9.79
N LEU A 714 1.25 11.88 9.81
CA LEU A 714 0.09 12.18 10.65
C LEU A 714 -1.19 11.80 9.91
N ARG A 715 -1.97 10.93 10.52
CA ARG A 715 -3.25 10.44 10.02
C ARG A 715 -4.36 11.22 10.73
N LEU A 716 -5.01 12.13 10.03
CA LEU A 716 -5.85 13.14 10.65
C LEU A 716 -7.33 12.97 10.32
N HIS A 717 -8.17 13.39 11.26
CA HIS A 717 -9.62 13.31 11.18
C HIS A 717 -10.26 14.47 11.95
N ASP A 718 -11.46 14.88 11.58
CA ASP A 718 -12.19 15.99 12.23
C ASP A 718 -12.53 15.77 13.71
N GLN A 719 -12.48 14.56 14.20
CA GLN A 719 -12.57 14.27 15.64
C GLN A 719 -11.30 14.68 16.41
N LEU A 720 -10.17 14.76 15.72
CA LEU A 720 -8.89 15.13 16.33
C LEU A 720 -8.71 16.67 16.34
N LEU A 721 -8.95 17.31 15.21
CA LEU A 721 -8.87 18.78 15.03
C LEU A 721 -9.72 19.20 13.83
N ASP A 722 -10.03 20.49 13.70
CA ASP A 722 -10.87 21.00 12.62
C ASP A 722 -10.05 21.12 11.31
N LEU A 723 -10.27 20.20 10.37
CA LEU A 723 -9.58 20.19 9.07
C LEU A 723 -10.03 21.34 8.13
N ASP A 724 -11.05 22.10 8.49
CA ASP A 724 -11.43 23.31 7.75
C ASP A 724 -10.61 24.54 8.16
N GLN A 725 -9.77 24.43 9.20
CA GLN A 725 -8.86 25.45 9.68
C GLN A 725 -7.40 25.08 9.37
N PRO A 726 -6.48 26.06 9.30
CA PRO A 726 -5.06 25.76 9.21
C PRO A 726 -4.58 24.94 10.42
N VAL A 727 -3.70 23.99 10.15
CA VAL A 727 -3.04 23.15 11.16
C VAL A 727 -1.58 23.56 11.25
N VAL A 728 -1.08 23.72 12.47
CA VAL A 728 0.33 23.96 12.73
C VAL A 728 0.94 22.71 13.33
N VAL A 729 2.07 22.24 12.82
CA VAL A 729 2.83 21.13 13.43
C VAL A 729 4.20 21.63 13.86
N LYS A 730 4.52 21.39 15.12
CA LYS A 730 5.84 21.64 15.68
C LYS A 730 6.50 20.35 16.10
N ALA A 731 7.73 20.11 15.65
CA ALA A 731 8.56 18.99 16.04
C ALA A 731 9.77 19.53 16.85
N ASP A 732 9.90 19.01 18.07
CA ASP A 732 10.97 19.42 19.00
C ASP A 732 11.14 20.96 19.11
N GLY A 733 10.01 21.65 19.15
CA GLY A 733 9.92 23.13 19.27
C GLY A 733 10.01 23.90 17.96
N LYS A 734 10.34 23.26 16.83
CA LYS A 734 10.42 23.91 15.50
C LYS A 734 9.15 23.69 14.71
N GLU A 735 8.65 24.74 14.04
CA GLU A 735 7.54 24.60 13.10
C GLU A 735 8.00 23.84 11.85
N VAL A 736 7.35 22.70 11.58
CA VAL A 736 7.64 21.83 10.42
C VAL A 736 6.51 21.82 9.40
N PHE A 737 5.35 22.32 9.78
CA PHE A 737 4.21 22.49 8.88
C PHE A 737 3.28 23.58 9.39
N ASN A 738 2.75 24.39 8.45
CA ASN A 738 1.70 25.36 8.72
C ASN A 738 0.84 25.52 7.47
N GLY A 739 -0.38 25.00 7.50
CA GLY A 739 -1.22 25.01 6.32
C GLY A 739 -2.56 24.29 6.51
N ARG A 740 -3.35 24.26 5.46
CA ARG A 740 -4.63 23.53 5.42
C ARG A 740 -4.42 22.15 4.84
N LEU A 741 -5.14 21.18 5.40
CA LEU A 741 -5.12 19.79 4.96
C LEU A 741 -6.45 19.43 4.30
N GLU A 742 -6.37 18.74 3.19
CA GLU A 742 -7.55 18.32 2.44
C GLU A 742 -7.97 16.91 2.85
N ARG A 743 -9.26 16.74 3.10
CA ARG A 743 -9.86 15.41 3.22
C ARG A 743 -9.91 14.78 1.83
N SER A 744 -9.49 13.53 1.70
CA SER A 744 -9.43 12.83 0.41
C SER A 744 -9.93 11.40 0.52
N MET A 745 -10.49 10.89 -0.59
CA MET A 745 -10.86 9.49 -0.70
C MET A 745 -9.62 8.58 -0.62
N GLN A 746 -8.47 9.06 -1.10
CA GLN A 746 -7.21 8.32 -1.04
C GLN A 746 -6.77 8.06 0.41
N ALA A 747 -6.78 9.08 1.28
CA ALA A 747 -6.44 8.93 2.70
C ALA A 747 -7.39 7.95 3.41
N LEU A 748 -8.68 8.07 3.10
CA LEU A 748 -9.72 7.21 3.64
C LEU A 748 -9.54 5.76 3.20
N TRP A 749 -9.37 5.53 1.90
CA TRP A 749 -9.20 4.18 1.34
C TRP A 749 -7.94 3.50 1.85
N GLN A 750 -6.82 4.20 1.87
CA GLN A 750 -5.57 3.71 2.46
C GLN A 750 -5.77 3.28 3.92
N SER A 751 -6.51 4.07 4.70
CA SER A 751 -6.82 3.72 6.10
C SER A 751 -7.56 2.39 6.23
N PHE A 752 -8.52 2.12 5.35
CA PHE A 752 -9.26 0.86 5.34
C PHE A 752 -8.42 -0.34 4.87
N MET A 753 -7.54 -0.13 3.89
CA MET A 753 -6.64 -1.20 3.41
C MET A 753 -5.62 -1.61 4.47
N GLU A 754 -5.15 -0.66 5.27
CA GLU A 754 -4.21 -0.94 6.36
C GLU A 754 -4.92 -1.56 7.57
N ARG A 755 -6.14 -1.10 7.88
CA ARG A 755 -6.85 -1.52 9.09
C ARG A 755 -8.37 -1.52 8.85
N ALA A 756 -8.99 -2.68 8.96
CA ALA A 756 -10.44 -2.85 8.82
C ALA A 756 -11.20 -2.30 10.06
N ASP A 757 -11.13 -0.98 10.25
CA ASP A 757 -11.68 -0.28 11.41
C ASP A 757 -12.11 1.14 11.02
N ALA A 758 -13.41 1.33 10.82
CA ALA A 758 -13.97 2.62 10.40
C ALA A 758 -13.75 3.74 11.43
N SER A 759 -13.63 3.41 12.71
CA SER A 759 -13.43 4.41 13.76
C SER A 759 -12.04 5.06 13.76
N THR A 760 -11.05 4.42 13.11
CA THR A 760 -9.67 4.92 12.95
C THR A 760 -9.33 5.33 11.53
N ALA A 761 -10.32 5.43 10.64
CA ALA A 761 -10.10 5.81 9.25
C ALA A 761 -9.79 7.32 9.16
N ALA A 762 -8.56 7.65 8.79
CA ALA A 762 -8.14 9.02 8.56
C ALA A 762 -8.77 9.57 7.27
N THR A 763 -9.18 10.84 7.31
CA THR A 763 -9.68 11.53 6.12
C THR A 763 -8.62 12.42 5.47
N ALA A 764 -7.52 12.73 6.18
CA ALA A 764 -6.37 13.45 5.64
C ALA A 764 -5.06 12.83 6.13
N LEU A 765 -4.02 12.92 5.31
CA LEU A 765 -2.66 12.49 5.63
C LEU A 765 -1.71 13.67 5.49
N LEU A 766 -0.74 13.76 6.39
CA LEU A 766 0.36 14.71 6.33
C LEU A 766 1.68 13.99 6.52
N ASP A 767 2.47 13.92 5.46
CA ASP A 767 3.80 13.34 5.51
C ASP A 767 4.82 14.41 5.91
N LEU A 768 5.57 14.12 6.97
CA LEU A 768 6.65 14.95 7.49
C LEU A 768 7.99 14.24 7.25
N LYS A 769 9.02 15.00 6.91
CA LYS A 769 10.42 14.56 6.85
C LYS A 769 11.23 15.42 7.82
N PHE A 770 12.14 14.79 8.56
CA PHE A 770 12.96 15.43 9.59
C PHE A 770 14.43 15.49 9.19
#